data_44c13a5ae6d03a389fd1b600aefadb43
#
_entry.id   44c13a5ae6d03a389fd1b600aefadb43
#
_cell.length_a   1.000
_cell.length_b   1.000
_cell.length_c   1.000
_cell.angle_alpha   90.00
_cell.angle_beta   90.00
_cell.angle_gamma   90.00
#
_symmetry.space_group_name_H-M   'P 1'
#
loop_
_entity.id
_entity.type
_entity.pdbx_description
1 polymer ?
#
loop_
_entity_poly.entity_id
_entity_poly.type
_entity_poly.pdbx_seq_one_letter_code
_entity_poly.pdbx_strand_id
1 'polypeptide(L)'
;MAMLRFAALGVAASFAFNCAASDLQLSGNEPLRLAPAGSYQLRVISPTILELTFVTAVKQGSDRPEQWNLVNSESQSQLPGPDQFAVTAGTNVVSVKAVGFKRRVLYAPFKHWDLRIANYLYLELAAPVQEGDLVEVGNPNQKLWPAARKYATKAEPLRWSPAIHVNQTGYIAAYPKKAMVGYYLGNLGELDFARLTITNFTIIESHSTNEVFRGQLVSRRDRGFPFESYQRVLEADFTELKKPGEYRLLVKGLGTSFPFFIGDEVAGAFARTSALGIYHQRCGTANELPFTRFTHGECHVAPAEVPDTSRKFNSVNESLKKETANYKDNPRHTAPQLKSVADCLYPFVNRGPVDVRGGHHDAGDYSKYTINSAACIHHLVFAADVFPGVAELDNLGLPESGDGKSDILQEAKWEADFLAKMQDADGGFYFLVYPRDREYEFDVTPDHGDPQIVFPKTTAATAAATAALAQCASSPTFKKQFPETAALYLEKAKKGWTFLERAIAKFGKDGAYQKITHYGDEFMHDDELTWAACELFLATGEPAYHKKLQEWLNPADPAIRKWGWWRLFESYGNAIRSYAFAAKAGKMKGEQLQPLLLEQCEAEIVASGEDQARRAESSAYGTSFPDETKKARTAGWYFSSDAAFDLAVAYQLDYPSKNDPRPRLLEALIGNLNYEEGCNPVNVTYLTGLGSKRQREIVHQYAQNDRRILPPSGIPLGNIQAGIAWIDLYKKVPEQLSFPTDGEGQAPYPFYDRWEDAFNLTQEFVIVNQARALAYQAWLMAQTSLKTQKWKSMEGQIRLLPTKAVAKETTSVGLKVEGLDLHSARVVWEAQGQEPAFGNPFSFVPEKDGPKWVEAEVQFPDGRRVFAAKNFEDKP
;
A
#
# COMPACT_ATOMS: atom_id res chain seq x y z
N MET A 1 35.49 31.17 29.49
CA MET A 1 36.41 30.20 30.07
C MET A 1 35.62 29.23 30.86
N ALA A 2 35.43 28.04 30.35
CA ALA A 2 35.33 26.72 30.98
C ALA A 2 34.69 25.80 29.97
N MET A 3 35.53 25.04 29.27
CA MET A 3 35.14 23.91 28.41
C MET A 3 34.78 22.75 29.34
N LEU A 4 33.56 22.22 29.24
CA LEU A 4 33.23 20.88 29.71
C LEU A 4 33.26 19.95 28.52
N ARG A 5 34.23 19.04 28.53
CA ARG A 5 34.28 17.88 27.61
C ARG A 5 33.31 16.83 28.12
N PHE A 6 32.28 16.52 27.34
CA PHE A 6 31.53 15.27 27.48
C PHE A 6 32.26 14.17 26.70
N ALA A 7 32.81 13.24 27.41
CA ALA A 7 33.29 11.98 26.87
C ALA A 7 32.08 11.06 26.74
N ALA A 8 31.63 10.83 25.51
CA ALA A 8 30.67 9.77 25.20
C ALA A 8 31.39 8.43 25.28
N LEU A 9 31.22 7.71 26.36
CA LEU A 9 31.49 6.26 26.41
C LEU A 9 30.40 5.56 25.59
N GLY A 10 30.73 5.25 24.35
CA GLY A 10 29.94 4.33 23.52
C GLY A 10 30.11 2.91 24.06
N VAL A 11 29.18 2.45 24.86
CA VAL A 11 29.01 1.01 25.11
C VAL A 11 28.46 0.40 23.84
N ALA A 12 29.33 -0.09 22.96
CA ALA A 12 28.97 -0.99 21.90
C ALA A 12 28.49 -2.30 22.55
N ALA A 13 27.18 -2.41 22.79
CA ALA A 13 26.57 -3.69 23.10
C ALA A 13 26.64 -4.53 21.84
N SER A 14 27.64 -5.40 21.76
CA SER A 14 27.74 -6.46 20.77
C SER A 14 26.58 -7.42 21.02
N PHE A 15 25.43 -7.16 20.44
CA PHE A 15 24.42 -8.21 20.30
C PHE A 15 24.92 -9.18 19.24
N ALA A 16 25.70 -10.16 19.69
CA ALA A 16 25.83 -11.40 18.97
C ALA A 16 24.40 -11.97 18.92
N PHE A 17 23.80 -12.00 17.74
CA PHE A 17 22.59 -12.80 17.51
C PHE A 17 23.00 -14.25 17.73
N ASN A 18 22.92 -14.71 18.98
CA ASN A 18 22.89 -16.12 19.26
C ASN A 18 21.56 -16.63 18.74
N CYS A 19 21.59 -17.17 17.55
CA CYS A 19 20.55 -18.06 17.07
C CYS A 19 20.55 -19.29 17.95
N ALA A 20 19.94 -19.19 19.13
CA ALA A 20 19.64 -20.33 19.96
C ALA A 20 18.43 -21.00 19.35
N ALA A 21 18.65 -22.18 18.91
CA ALA A 21 17.78 -23.09 18.23
C ALA A 21 16.54 -23.45 19.01
N SER A 22 15.41 -22.96 18.57
CA SER A 22 14.19 -23.75 18.38
C SER A 22 13.49 -23.15 17.18
N ASP A 23 13.58 -23.64 16.33
CA ASP A 23 14.15 -23.37 15.07
C ASP A 23 13.14 -23.33 13.92
N LEU A 24 11.89 -23.30 14.24
CA LEU A 24 10.72 -22.93 13.45
C LEU A 24 10.33 -21.44 13.62
N GLN A 25 10.94 -20.75 14.57
CA GLN A 25 10.73 -19.33 14.74
C GLN A 25 11.86 -18.57 14.01
N LEU A 26 11.50 -17.80 13.02
CA LEU A 26 12.15 -16.53 12.83
C LEU A 26 12.29 -15.92 14.21
N SER A 27 13.44 -15.46 14.61
CA SER A 27 13.54 -14.65 15.82
C SER A 27 12.47 -13.57 15.67
N GLY A 28 11.36 -13.65 16.43
CA GLY A 28 10.07 -13.11 16.08
C GLY A 28 10.01 -11.62 15.72
N ASN A 29 11.06 -10.82 16.02
CA ASN A 29 11.08 -9.36 15.85
C ASN A 29 11.98 -8.85 14.72
N GLU A 30 12.83 -9.67 14.11
CA GLU A 30 13.74 -9.22 13.05
C GLU A 30 13.01 -8.49 11.91
N PRO A 31 11.85 -8.97 11.43
CA PRO A 31 11.16 -8.32 10.32
C PRO A 31 10.65 -6.91 10.63
N LEU A 32 10.43 -6.57 11.91
CA LEU A 32 9.96 -5.24 12.32
C LEU A 32 11.10 -4.28 12.65
N ARG A 33 12.29 -4.80 12.97
CA ARG A 33 13.40 -4.00 13.49
C ARG A 33 14.27 -3.41 12.40
N LEU A 34 14.58 -2.15 12.55
CA LEU A 34 15.57 -1.50 11.72
C LEU A 34 16.98 -1.85 12.25
N ALA A 35 17.76 -2.55 11.45
CA ALA A 35 19.11 -2.92 11.83
C ALA A 35 19.99 -1.67 12.06
N PRO A 36 20.69 -1.56 13.21
CA PRO A 36 21.58 -0.44 13.46
C PRO A 36 22.81 -0.49 12.54
N ALA A 37 23.40 0.67 12.29
CA ALA A 37 24.68 0.74 11.58
C ALA A 37 25.75 -0.07 12.31
N GLY A 38 26.54 -0.84 11.57
CA GLY A 38 27.51 -1.79 12.11
C GLY A 38 26.97 -3.21 12.29
N SER A 39 25.68 -3.44 12.15
CA SER A 39 25.10 -4.79 12.16
C SER A 39 25.63 -5.63 11.00
N TYR A 40 25.84 -6.90 11.27
CA TYR A 40 26.31 -7.86 10.26
C TYR A 40 25.71 -9.25 10.49
N GLN A 41 25.56 -10.00 9.41
CA GLN A 41 24.97 -11.34 9.45
C GLN A 41 25.56 -12.22 8.35
N LEU A 42 25.63 -13.54 8.61
CA LEU A 42 25.84 -14.58 7.60
C LEU A 42 24.55 -15.37 7.42
N ARG A 43 24.17 -15.58 6.17
CA ARG A 43 23.05 -16.45 5.80
C ARG A 43 23.49 -17.52 4.80
N VAL A 44 22.93 -18.71 4.90
CA VAL A 44 23.02 -19.76 3.89
C VAL A 44 21.80 -19.64 3.00
N ILE A 45 21.96 -19.00 1.84
CA ILE A 45 20.86 -18.79 0.89
C ILE A 45 20.50 -20.11 0.19
N SER A 46 21.51 -20.85 -0.25
CA SER A 46 21.41 -22.18 -0.81
C SER A 46 22.61 -23.01 -0.41
N PRO A 47 22.65 -24.31 -0.69
CA PRO A 47 23.84 -25.13 -0.37
C PRO A 47 25.16 -24.58 -0.93
N THR A 48 25.12 -23.80 -2.01
CA THR A 48 26.31 -23.27 -2.69
C THR A 48 26.41 -21.74 -2.66
N ILE A 49 25.46 -21.03 -2.03
CA ILE A 49 25.49 -19.56 -1.95
C ILE A 49 25.41 -19.10 -0.49
N LEU A 50 26.39 -18.36 -0.06
CA LEU A 50 26.40 -17.64 1.21
C LEU A 50 26.18 -16.16 0.97
N GLU A 51 25.45 -15.51 1.88
CA GLU A 51 25.23 -14.06 1.91
C GLU A 51 25.83 -13.46 3.18
N LEU A 52 26.74 -12.54 3.03
CA LEU A 52 27.28 -11.73 4.13
C LEU A 52 26.64 -10.34 4.05
N THR A 53 25.86 -9.98 5.04
CA THR A 53 25.23 -8.66 5.13
C THR A 53 26.03 -7.76 6.07
N PHE A 54 26.19 -6.50 5.70
CA PHE A 54 26.75 -5.47 6.56
C PHE A 54 25.99 -4.15 6.38
N VAL A 55 25.47 -3.61 7.46
CA VAL A 55 24.77 -2.32 7.47
C VAL A 55 25.75 -1.20 7.77
N THR A 56 25.82 -0.21 6.89
CA THR A 56 26.67 0.96 7.09
C THR A 56 25.83 2.25 7.03
N ALA A 57 26.30 3.28 7.71
CA ALA A 57 25.72 4.63 7.62
C ALA A 57 26.42 5.47 6.55
N VAL A 58 25.71 6.46 6.05
CA VAL A 58 26.27 7.51 5.17
C VAL A 58 26.10 8.85 5.87
N LYS A 59 27.19 9.59 6.03
CA LYS A 59 27.17 10.92 6.67
C LYS A 59 26.48 11.94 5.77
N GLN A 60 25.77 12.87 6.37
CA GLN A 60 25.19 14.00 5.65
C GLN A 60 26.28 14.76 4.87
N GLY A 61 26.02 15.01 3.60
CA GLY A 61 27.00 15.64 2.71
C GLY A 61 28.01 14.69 2.07
N SER A 62 27.94 13.37 2.36
CA SER A 62 28.72 12.33 1.70
C SER A 62 27.87 11.57 0.68
N ASP A 63 28.51 11.12 -0.38
CA ASP A 63 27.98 10.23 -1.41
C ASP A 63 28.52 8.79 -1.30
N ARG A 64 29.22 8.49 -0.21
CA ARG A 64 29.92 7.21 -0.02
C ARG A 64 29.61 6.58 1.35
N PRO A 65 29.46 5.23 1.39
CA PRO A 65 29.35 4.52 2.64
C PRO A 65 30.67 4.58 3.42
N GLU A 66 30.58 4.56 4.75
CA GLU A 66 31.76 4.62 5.62
C GLU A 66 32.66 3.38 5.50
N GLN A 67 32.09 2.24 5.19
CA GLN A 67 32.77 0.95 5.03
C GLN A 67 32.19 0.19 3.84
N TRP A 68 32.90 -0.83 3.38
CA TRP A 68 32.54 -1.62 2.22
C TRP A 68 32.25 -0.78 0.96
N ASN A 69 33.09 0.20 0.74
CA ASN A 69 33.03 1.00 -0.49
C ASN A 69 33.58 0.22 -1.69
N LEU A 70 32.87 -0.83 -2.08
CA LEU A 70 33.24 -1.82 -3.10
C LEU A 70 32.79 -1.42 -4.50
N VAL A 71 32.32 -0.19 -4.69
CA VAL A 71 31.87 0.35 -5.97
C VAL A 71 32.48 1.74 -6.13
N ASN A 72 33.14 1.99 -7.26
CA ASN A 72 33.74 3.29 -7.55
C ASN A 72 32.70 4.33 -8.03
N SER A 73 33.14 5.56 -8.27
CA SER A 73 32.30 6.68 -8.74
C SER A 73 31.69 6.44 -10.14
N GLU A 74 32.20 5.48 -10.90
CA GLU A 74 31.69 5.09 -12.22
C GLU A 74 30.73 3.89 -12.13
N SER A 75 30.29 3.55 -10.92
CA SER A 75 29.43 2.39 -10.63
C SER A 75 30.05 1.04 -11.05
N GLN A 76 31.39 0.97 -11.11
CA GLN A 76 32.11 -0.28 -11.36
C GLN A 76 32.43 -0.97 -10.04
N SER A 77 32.20 -2.25 -9.96
CA SER A 77 32.54 -3.03 -8.77
C SER A 77 34.04 -3.28 -8.65
N GLN A 78 34.56 -3.08 -7.45
CA GLN A 78 35.92 -3.42 -7.04
C GLN A 78 35.86 -4.51 -5.97
N LEU A 79 35.37 -5.69 -6.41
CA LEU A 79 35.13 -6.78 -5.48
C LEU A 79 36.41 -7.46 -5.03
N PRO A 80 36.45 -7.96 -3.78
CA PRO A 80 37.54 -8.81 -3.31
C PRO A 80 37.60 -10.13 -4.11
N GLY A 81 38.80 -10.63 -4.35
CA GLY A 81 38.96 -11.94 -4.99
C GLY A 81 38.49 -13.08 -4.09
N PRO A 82 38.12 -14.24 -4.66
CA PRO A 82 37.73 -15.43 -3.90
C PRO A 82 38.74 -15.88 -2.86
N ASP A 83 40.04 -15.68 -3.13
CA ASP A 83 41.17 -15.99 -2.27
C ASP A 83 41.25 -15.17 -0.99
N GLN A 84 40.48 -14.09 -0.90
CA GLN A 84 40.41 -13.26 0.31
C GLN A 84 39.45 -13.83 1.38
N PHE A 85 38.74 -14.89 1.07
CA PHE A 85 37.78 -15.52 1.96
C PHE A 85 38.22 -16.91 2.37
N ALA A 86 38.18 -17.21 3.67
CA ALA A 86 38.32 -18.55 4.19
C ALA A 86 36.98 -19.05 4.69
N VAL A 87 36.41 -20.07 4.02
CA VAL A 87 35.11 -20.62 4.38
C VAL A 87 35.29 -22.02 4.94
N THR A 88 34.67 -22.28 6.10
CA THR A 88 34.53 -23.61 6.67
C THR A 88 33.07 -24.00 6.82
N ALA A 89 32.75 -25.25 6.55
CA ALA A 89 31.42 -25.84 6.74
C ALA A 89 31.58 -27.17 7.53
N GLY A 90 31.16 -27.19 8.79
CA GLY A 90 31.51 -28.26 9.72
C GLY A 90 33.02 -28.34 9.90
N THR A 91 33.62 -29.47 9.53
CA THR A 91 35.06 -29.70 9.56
C THR A 91 35.79 -29.43 8.24
N ASN A 92 35.04 -29.12 7.18
CA ASN A 92 35.56 -29.02 5.82
C ASN A 92 35.91 -27.56 5.47
N VAL A 93 37.04 -27.35 4.83
CA VAL A 93 37.39 -26.10 4.16
C VAL A 93 36.75 -26.10 2.77
N VAL A 94 35.99 -25.05 2.44
CA VAL A 94 35.27 -24.92 1.17
C VAL A 94 35.81 -23.73 0.39
N SER A 95 36.25 -23.95 -0.82
CA SER A 95 36.76 -22.87 -1.68
C SER A 95 35.62 -22.00 -2.21
N VAL A 96 35.88 -20.69 -2.27
CA VAL A 96 35.01 -19.73 -2.92
C VAL A 96 35.34 -19.71 -4.42
N LYS A 97 34.33 -19.81 -5.27
CA LYS A 97 34.45 -19.86 -6.71
C LYS A 97 34.25 -18.50 -7.37
N ALA A 98 33.26 -17.74 -6.86
CA ALA A 98 32.93 -16.41 -7.32
C ALA A 98 32.43 -15.54 -6.17
N VAL A 99 32.59 -14.22 -6.32
CA VAL A 99 32.13 -13.21 -5.38
C VAL A 99 31.16 -12.26 -6.09
N GLY A 100 30.01 -12.05 -5.50
CA GLY A 100 29.02 -11.09 -5.97
C GLY A 100 28.75 -9.99 -4.94
N PHE A 101 28.11 -8.93 -5.40
CA PHE A 101 27.75 -7.80 -4.55
C PHE A 101 26.41 -7.18 -4.95
N LYS A 102 25.69 -6.79 -3.92
CA LYS A 102 24.47 -5.96 -4.04
C LYS A 102 24.50 -4.91 -2.93
N ARG A 103 24.03 -3.71 -3.22
CA ARG A 103 23.91 -2.63 -2.24
C ARG A 103 22.59 -1.92 -2.41
N ARG A 104 21.84 -1.75 -1.32
CA ARG A 104 20.52 -1.13 -1.31
C ARG A 104 20.37 -0.18 -0.14
N VAL A 105 19.53 0.82 -0.31
CA VAL A 105 19.11 1.67 0.79
C VAL A 105 18.25 0.86 1.75
N LEU A 106 18.63 0.83 3.02
CA LEU A 106 17.88 0.18 4.08
C LEU A 106 16.90 1.13 4.75
N TYR A 107 17.28 2.38 4.97
CA TYR A 107 16.47 3.39 5.64
C TYR A 107 16.88 4.79 5.21
N ALA A 108 15.91 5.67 5.02
CA ALA A 108 16.07 7.09 4.72
C ALA A 108 14.80 7.84 5.10
N PRO A 109 14.63 8.27 6.37
CA PRO A 109 13.40 8.89 6.85
C PRO A 109 13.19 10.29 6.28
N PHE A 110 11.93 10.76 6.22
CA PHE A 110 11.55 12.01 5.57
C PHE A 110 12.01 13.27 6.32
N LYS A 111 12.05 13.21 7.66
CA LYS A 111 12.19 14.41 8.51
C LYS A 111 13.59 14.67 9.03
N HIS A 112 14.45 13.66 9.10
CA HIS A 112 15.80 13.78 9.64
C HIS A 112 16.78 12.88 8.89
N TRP A 113 18.07 13.22 8.95
CA TRP A 113 19.10 12.42 8.28
C TRP A 113 19.42 11.15 9.05
N ASP A 114 19.09 10.00 8.49
CA ASP A 114 19.51 8.68 8.93
C ASP A 114 19.62 7.74 7.73
N LEU A 115 20.65 7.94 6.91
CA LEU A 115 20.83 7.11 5.71
C LEU A 115 21.60 5.85 6.06
N ARG A 116 20.92 4.72 6.08
CA ARG A 116 21.49 3.38 6.28
C ARG A 116 21.47 2.58 4.99
N ILE A 117 22.58 1.90 4.74
CA ILE A 117 22.80 1.14 3.52
C ILE A 117 23.07 -0.31 3.91
N ALA A 118 22.33 -1.25 3.32
CA ALA A 118 22.61 -2.67 3.39
C ALA A 118 23.56 -3.07 2.26
N ASN A 119 24.64 -3.71 2.61
CA ASN A 119 25.62 -4.25 1.67
C ASN A 119 25.59 -5.77 1.77
N TYR A 120 25.53 -6.45 0.63
CA TYR A 120 25.42 -7.90 0.52
C TYR A 120 26.60 -8.43 -0.32
N LEU A 121 27.51 -9.18 0.30
CA LEU A 121 28.49 -9.97 -0.42
C LEU A 121 27.97 -11.39 -0.57
N TYR A 122 27.94 -11.88 -1.78
CA TYR A 122 27.56 -13.25 -2.12
C TYR A 122 28.81 -14.06 -2.43
N LEU A 123 28.94 -15.24 -1.79
CA LEU A 123 30.02 -16.18 -2.06
C LEU A 123 29.44 -17.43 -2.72
N GLU A 124 29.77 -17.66 -4.00
CA GLU A 124 29.50 -18.93 -4.68
C GLU A 124 30.55 -19.94 -4.27
N LEU A 125 30.13 -21.04 -3.66
CA LEU A 125 31.00 -22.09 -3.15
C LEU A 125 31.30 -23.16 -4.21
N ALA A 126 32.49 -23.74 -4.17
CA ALA A 126 32.87 -24.85 -5.03
C ALA A 126 32.25 -26.20 -4.64
N ALA A 127 31.88 -26.35 -3.38
CA ALA A 127 31.20 -27.52 -2.83
C ALA A 127 30.02 -27.11 -1.94
N PRO A 128 28.96 -27.92 -1.85
CA PRO A 128 27.77 -27.60 -1.06
C PRO A 128 28.02 -27.73 0.43
N VAL A 129 27.47 -26.79 1.20
CA VAL A 129 27.29 -26.87 2.64
C VAL A 129 26.20 -27.89 2.94
N GLN A 130 26.40 -28.74 3.96
CA GLN A 130 25.39 -29.69 4.40
C GLN A 130 24.46 -29.07 5.43
N GLU A 131 23.20 -29.53 5.47
CA GLU A 131 22.28 -29.14 6.53
C GLU A 131 22.82 -29.61 7.89
N GLY A 132 22.80 -28.69 8.87
CA GLY A 132 23.35 -28.91 10.21
C GLY A 132 24.79 -28.41 10.37
N ASP A 133 25.52 -28.11 9.31
CA ASP A 133 26.89 -27.59 9.40
C ASP A 133 26.94 -26.20 10.08
N LEU A 134 27.92 -26.02 10.95
CA LEU A 134 28.35 -24.68 11.33
C LEU A 134 29.19 -24.08 10.19
N VAL A 135 28.72 -22.97 9.65
CA VAL A 135 29.40 -22.26 8.56
C VAL A 135 30.07 -21.02 9.11
N GLU A 136 31.36 -20.86 8.84
CA GLU A 136 32.12 -19.69 9.23
C GLU A 136 32.83 -19.09 8.02
N VAL A 137 32.84 -17.76 7.94
CA VAL A 137 33.55 -17.02 6.88
C VAL A 137 34.55 -16.08 7.51
N GLY A 138 35.82 -16.37 7.26
CA GLY A 138 36.96 -15.57 7.64
C GLY A 138 37.44 -14.63 6.54
N ASN A 139 38.16 -13.59 6.97
CA ASN A 139 38.88 -12.62 6.13
C ASN A 139 40.34 -12.57 6.59
N PRO A 140 41.19 -13.50 6.14
CA PRO A 140 42.53 -13.69 6.70
C PRO A 140 43.42 -12.46 6.62
N ASN A 141 43.30 -11.66 5.58
CA ASN A 141 44.05 -10.44 5.38
C ASN A 141 43.49 -9.20 6.13
N GLN A 142 42.35 -9.33 6.78
CA GLN A 142 41.63 -8.29 7.54
C GLN A 142 41.29 -7.00 6.74
N LYS A 143 41.28 -7.05 5.41
CA LYS A 143 41.04 -5.88 4.58
C LYS A 143 39.53 -5.52 4.49
N LEU A 144 38.64 -6.49 4.66
CA LEU A 144 37.20 -6.30 4.55
C LEU A 144 36.54 -6.04 5.89
N TRP A 145 37.01 -6.70 6.95
CA TRP A 145 36.55 -6.50 8.33
C TRP A 145 37.62 -6.89 9.33
N PRO A 146 37.62 -6.31 10.57
CA PRO A 146 38.56 -6.63 11.59
C PRO A 146 38.35 -8.06 12.15
N ALA A 147 39.40 -8.67 12.69
CA ALA A 147 39.39 -10.04 13.25
C ALA A 147 38.30 -10.25 14.34
N ALA A 148 37.91 -9.20 15.04
CA ALA A 148 36.83 -9.25 16.04
C ALA A 148 35.45 -9.53 15.45
N ARG A 149 35.20 -9.19 14.19
CA ARG A 149 33.96 -9.47 13.51
C ARG A 149 34.00 -10.88 12.93
N LYS A 150 33.09 -11.73 13.38
CA LYS A 150 32.99 -13.12 12.92
C LYS A 150 31.67 -13.35 12.21
N TYR A 151 31.75 -13.80 11.00
CA TYR A 151 30.58 -14.26 10.23
C TYR A 151 30.42 -15.76 10.44
N ALA A 152 29.46 -16.15 11.26
CA ALA A 152 29.16 -17.56 11.54
C ALA A 152 27.64 -17.77 11.59
N THR A 153 27.17 -18.89 11.06
CA THR A 153 25.78 -19.33 11.15
C THR A 153 25.71 -20.85 11.04
N LYS A 154 24.62 -21.45 11.55
CA LYS A 154 24.34 -22.86 11.33
C LYS A 154 23.41 -23.02 10.14
N ALA A 155 23.72 -23.96 9.27
CA ALA A 155 22.89 -24.30 8.11
C ALA A 155 21.64 -25.09 8.55
N GLU A 156 20.77 -24.48 9.37
CA GLU A 156 19.57 -25.13 9.87
C GLU A 156 18.61 -25.47 8.72
N PRO A 157 18.01 -26.69 8.69
CA PRO A 157 17.09 -27.10 7.63
C PRO A 157 15.85 -26.23 7.51
N LEU A 158 15.39 -25.69 8.65
CA LEU A 158 14.17 -24.90 8.76
C LEU A 158 14.43 -23.38 8.90
N ARG A 159 15.68 -22.94 8.60
CA ARG A 159 16.01 -21.53 8.62
C ARG A 159 15.07 -20.74 7.73
N TRP A 160 14.78 -19.51 8.09
CA TRP A 160 14.07 -18.60 7.20
C TRP A 160 14.89 -18.32 5.93
N SER A 161 14.22 -18.29 4.79
CA SER A 161 14.81 -18.04 3.49
C SER A 161 14.24 -16.78 2.85
N PRO A 162 15.07 -15.80 2.47
CA PRO A 162 14.61 -14.64 1.72
C PRO A 162 14.19 -14.99 0.28
N ALA A 163 14.51 -16.21 -0.18
CA ALA A 163 14.20 -16.70 -1.51
C ALA A 163 12.80 -17.34 -1.64
N ILE A 164 12.03 -17.43 -0.55
CA ILE A 164 10.70 -18.02 -0.55
C ILE A 164 9.66 -16.96 -0.20
N HIS A 165 8.80 -16.66 -1.17
CA HIS A 165 7.84 -15.56 -1.13
C HIS A 165 6.42 -16.09 -1.00
N VAL A 166 5.75 -15.73 0.09
CA VAL A 166 4.37 -16.14 0.39
C VAL A 166 3.52 -14.92 0.71
N ASN A 167 2.22 -15.05 0.57
CA ASN A 167 1.29 -14.13 1.20
C ASN A 167 1.41 -14.29 2.71
N GLN A 168 1.99 -13.31 3.39
CA GLN A 168 2.35 -13.39 4.83
C GLN A 168 1.13 -13.25 5.75
N THR A 169 0.01 -12.78 5.23
CA THR A 169 -1.27 -12.76 5.93
C THR A 169 -1.95 -14.11 5.81
N GLY A 170 -1.98 -14.67 4.60
CA GLY A 170 -2.47 -16.01 4.36
C GLY A 170 -3.28 -16.16 3.07
N TYR A 171 -3.93 -17.30 2.96
CA TYR A 171 -4.67 -17.72 1.77
C TYR A 171 -6.08 -18.16 2.17
N ILE A 172 -7.08 -17.67 1.44
CA ILE A 172 -8.48 -18.08 1.61
C ILE A 172 -8.62 -19.54 1.14
N ALA A 173 -9.23 -20.40 1.97
CA ALA A 173 -9.21 -21.86 1.78
C ALA A 173 -9.75 -22.32 0.41
N ALA A 174 -10.80 -21.64 -0.09
CA ALA A 174 -11.46 -22.01 -1.35
C ALA A 174 -10.74 -21.54 -2.61
N TYR A 175 -9.81 -20.58 -2.52
CA TYR A 175 -9.22 -19.89 -3.65
C TYR A 175 -7.81 -20.40 -4.02
N PRO A 176 -7.27 -20.02 -5.18
CA PRO A 176 -5.91 -20.38 -5.59
C PRO A 176 -4.87 -19.96 -4.54
N LYS A 177 -3.93 -20.86 -4.25
CA LYS A 177 -2.86 -20.67 -3.27
C LYS A 177 -1.52 -20.92 -3.93
N LYS A 178 -0.82 -19.81 -4.26
CA LYS A 178 0.46 -19.84 -4.94
C LYS A 178 1.51 -19.05 -4.16
N ALA A 179 2.73 -19.57 -4.16
CA ALA A 179 3.92 -18.92 -3.62
C ALA A 179 5.02 -18.93 -4.69
N MET A 180 6.00 -18.05 -4.54
CA MET A 180 7.11 -17.93 -5.48
C MET A 180 8.43 -18.22 -4.79
N VAL A 181 9.38 -18.80 -5.53
CA VAL A 181 10.74 -19.09 -5.08
C VAL A 181 11.72 -18.46 -6.06
N GLY A 182 12.46 -17.46 -5.60
CA GLY A 182 13.42 -16.72 -6.43
C GLY A 182 14.28 -15.80 -5.58
N TYR A 183 15.52 -15.51 -6.03
CA TYR A 183 16.39 -14.56 -5.34
C TYR A 183 17.40 -13.94 -6.27
N TYR A 184 17.68 -12.65 -6.05
CA TYR A 184 18.65 -11.88 -6.84
C TYR A 184 19.93 -11.64 -6.06
N LEU A 185 21.05 -12.02 -6.67
CA LEU A 185 22.38 -12.03 -6.07
C LEU A 185 23.25 -10.85 -6.56
N GLY A 186 22.59 -9.70 -6.86
CA GLY A 186 23.31 -8.56 -7.41
C GLY A 186 23.97 -8.85 -8.75
N ASN A 187 25.24 -8.52 -8.90
CA ASN A 187 25.96 -8.75 -10.15
C ASN A 187 26.29 -10.23 -10.46
N LEU A 188 25.93 -11.19 -9.60
CA LEU A 188 25.92 -12.61 -9.95
C LEU A 188 24.62 -13.04 -10.66
N GLY A 189 23.63 -12.14 -10.79
CA GLY A 189 22.36 -12.44 -11.40
C GLY A 189 21.38 -13.15 -10.47
N GLU A 190 20.50 -13.95 -11.03
CA GLU A 190 19.46 -14.67 -10.29
C GLU A 190 19.94 -16.03 -9.80
N LEU A 191 19.37 -16.51 -8.70
CA LEU A 191 19.63 -17.84 -8.15
C LEU A 191 19.32 -18.92 -9.20
N ASP A 192 20.30 -19.76 -9.49
CA ASP A 192 20.22 -20.78 -10.55
C ASP A 192 19.63 -22.09 -10.01
N PHE A 193 18.32 -22.25 -10.15
CA PHE A 193 17.60 -23.45 -9.70
C PHE A 193 17.95 -24.73 -10.48
N ALA A 194 18.39 -24.59 -11.74
CA ALA A 194 18.79 -25.77 -12.54
C ALA A 194 20.04 -26.43 -11.93
N ARG A 195 20.99 -25.63 -11.45
CA ARG A 195 22.19 -26.14 -10.74
C ARG A 195 21.87 -26.72 -9.38
N LEU A 196 20.82 -26.20 -8.71
CA LEU A 196 20.42 -26.65 -7.37
C LEU A 196 19.56 -27.91 -7.40
N THR A 197 19.10 -28.38 -8.58
CA THR A 197 18.20 -29.54 -8.75
C THR A 197 16.96 -29.50 -7.85
N ILE A 198 16.46 -28.30 -7.56
CA ILE A 198 15.28 -28.07 -6.75
C ILE A 198 14.03 -28.24 -7.60
N THR A 199 13.19 -29.24 -7.27
CA THR A 199 11.99 -29.57 -8.05
C THR A 199 10.72 -29.66 -7.23
N ASN A 200 10.82 -29.71 -5.90
CA ASN A 200 9.69 -29.94 -5.02
C ASN A 200 9.69 -28.95 -3.84
N PHE A 201 8.50 -28.74 -3.30
CA PHE A 201 8.28 -28.03 -2.04
C PHE A 201 7.40 -28.88 -1.12
N THR A 202 7.41 -28.51 0.15
CA THR A 202 6.58 -29.13 1.19
C THR A 202 5.90 -28.03 2.00
N ILE A 203 4.62 -28.19 2.34
CA ILE A 203 3.97 -27.35 3.35
C ILE A 203 4.01 -28.08 4.68
N ILE A 204 4.51 -27.43 5.71
CA ILE A 204 4.59 -27.94 7.08
C ILE A 204 3.73 -27.07 8.01
N GLU A 205 3.24 -27.64 9.10
CA GLU A 205 2.60 -26.89 10.17
C GLU A 205 3.60 -25.90 10.80
N SER A 206 3.18 -24.67 11.11
CA SER A 206 4.08 -23.59 11.54
C SER A 206 4.83 -23.92 12.84
N HIS A 207 4.21 -24.65 13.75
CA HIS A 207 4.75 -24.98 15.08
C HIS A 207 5.26 -26.41 15.21
N SER A 208 5.34 -27.15 14.11
CA SER A 208 5.86 -28.51 14.06
C SER A 208 6.59 -28.74 12.73
N THR A 209 7.15 -29.95 12.57
CA THR A 209 7.72 -30.39 11.29
C THR A 209 6.77 -31.28 10.49
N ASN A 210 5.51 -31.37 10.92
CA ASN A 210 4.53 -32.24 10.27
C ASN A 210 4.27 -31.75 8.85
N GLU A 211 4.59 -32.59 7.88
CA GLU A 211 4.26 -32.38 6.49
C GLU A 211 2.75 -32.56 6.27
N VAL A 212 2.11 -31.59 5.66
CA VAL A 212 0.66 -31.61 5.35
C VAL A 212 0.38 -31.63 3.85
N PHE A 213 1.34 -31.18 3.03
CA PHE A 213 1.22 -31.16 1.58
C PHE A 213 2.59 -31.19 0.93
N ARG A 214 2.67 -31.85 -0.24
CA ARG A 214 3.87 -31.83 -1.09
C ARG A 214 3.48 -31.57 -2.52
N GLY A 215 4.22 -30.68 -3.20
CA GLY A 215 4.00 -30.31 -4.59
C GLY A 215 5.28 -30.18 -5.38
N GLN A 216 5.13 -30.00 -6.70
CA GLN A 216 6.23 -29.73 -7.62
C GLN A 216 6.34 -28.22 -7.83
N LEU A 217 7.57 -27.75 -7.96
CA LEU A 217 7.89 -26.40 -8.35
C LEU A 217 7.91 -26.29 -9.88
N VAL A 218 7.20 -25.31 -10.42
CA VAL A 218 7.07 -25.08 -11.85
C VAL A 218 7.79 -23.78 -12.24
N SER A 219 8.63 -23.84 -13.25
CA SER A 219 9.36 -22.66 -13.72
C SER A 219 8.38 -21.61 -14.28
N ARG A 220 8.54 -20.39 -13.80
CA ARG A 220 7.79 -19.20 -14.23
C ARG A 220 8.77 -18.09 -14.58
N ARG A 221 8.52 -17.38 -15.65
CA ARG A 221 9.37 -16.29 -16.11
C ARG A 221 8.54 -15.09 -16.48
N ASP A 222 9.07 -13.91 -16.21
CA ASP A 222 8.50 -12.66 -16.69
C ASP A 222 8.60 -12.60 -18.22
N ARG A 223 7.51 -12.22 -18.88
CA ARG A 223 7.43 -12.04 -20.31
C ARG A 223 7.30 -10.57 -20.66
N GLY A 224 7.88 -10.16 -21.78
CA GLY A 224 7.79 -8.77 -22.22
C GLY A 224 8.78 -7.80 -21.54
N PHE A 225 9.54 -8.27 -20.56
CA PHE A 225 10.60 -7.50 -19.93
C PHE A 225 11.94 -7.75 -20.63
N PRO A 226 12.69 -6.72 -21.07
CA PRO A 226 13.91 -6.93 -21.86
C PRO A 226 15.15 -7.34 -21.05
N PHE A 227 15.05 -7.34 -19.72
CA PHE A 227 16.17 -7.60 -18.82
C PHE A 227 15.96 -8.89 -18.04
N GLU A 228 17.04 -9.53 -17.60
CA GLU A 228 16.99 -10.88 -17.02
C GLU A 228 16.96 -10.91 -15.47
N SER A 229 16.95 -9.79 -14.80
CA SER A 229 16.93 -9.76 -13.32
C SER A 229 15.52 -9.85 -12.76
N TYR A 230 15.32 -10.61 -11.69
CA TYR A 230 14.04 -10.85 -11.00
C TYR A 230 12.91 -11.42 -11.87
N GLN A 231 13.26 -12.16 -12.92
CA GLN A 231 12.28 -12.61 -13.89
C GLN A 231 12.10 -14.11 -13.89
N ARG A 232 12.96 -14.83 -13.18
CA ARG A 232 12.91 -16.28 -13.09
C ARG A 232 12.57 -16.69 -11.67
N VAL A 233 11.41 -17.30 -11.53
CA VAL A 233 11.00 -17.89 -10.27
C VAL A 233 10.47 -19.29 -10.49
N LEU A 234 10.38 -20.05 -9.41
CA LEU A 234 9.62 -21.28 -9.38
C LEU A 234 8.31 -21.02 -8.65
N GLU A 235 7.20 -21.37 -9.26
CA GLU A 235 5.87 -21.29 -8.66
C GLU A 235 5.59 -22.58 -7.87
N ALA A 236 5.12 -22.41 -6.64
CA ALA A 236 4.62 -23.46 -5.77
C ALA A 236 3.10 -23.34 -5.69
N ASP A 237 2.36 -24.25 -6.31
CA ASP A 237 0.90 -24.32 -6.24
C ASP A 237 0.47 -25.34 -5.20
N PHE A 238 -0.24 -24.89 -4.17
CA PHE A 238 -0.82 -25.71 -3.10
C PHE A 238 -2.34 -25.48 -2.92
N THR A 239 -3.01 -25.12 -4.03
CA THR A 239 -4.45 -24.83 -4.08
C THR A 239 -5.30 -25.95 -3.47
N GLU A 240 -4.87 -27.21 -3.61
CA GLU A 240 -5.58 -28.39 -3.07
C GLU A 240 -5.51 -28.49 -1.53
N LEU A 241 -4.58 -27.80 -0.87
CA LEU A 241 -4.53 -27.75 0.59
C LEU A 241 -5.61 -26.79 1.11
N LYS A 242 -6.71 -27.33 1.65
CA LYS A 242 -7.87 -26.56 2.14
C LYS A 242 -8.02 -26.59 3.66
N LYS A 243 -7.21 -27.40 4.36
CA LYS A 243 -7.29 -27.53 5.82
C LYS A 243 -6.89 -26.19 6.47
N PRO A 244 -7.76 -25.59 7.30
CA PRO A 244 -7.41 -24.40 8.05
C PRO A 244 -6.24 -24.64 9.01
N GLY A 245 -5.37 -23.63 9.14
CA GLY A 245 -4.21 -23.70 10.05
C GLY A 245 -3.13 -22.69 9.69
N GLU A 246 -2.08 -22.66 10.51
CA GLU A 246 -0.87 -21.87 10.28
C GLU A 246 0.24 -22.75 9.74
N TYR A 247 0.85 -22.31 8.65
CA TYR A 247 1.78 -23.11 7.84
C TYR A 247 3.04 -22.34 7.45
N ARG A 248 4.06 -23.10 6.98
CA ARG A 248 5.23 -22.58 6.27
C ARG A 248 5.50 -23.41 5.03
N LEU A 249 6.01 -22.78 4.00
CA LEU A 249 6.52 -23.46 2.81
C LEU A 249 8.01 -23.75 3.00
N LEU A 250 8.37 -25.03 2.91
CA LEU A 250 9.73 -25.54 3.00
C LEU A 250 10.23 -25.95 1.61
N VAL A 251 11.41 -25.44 1.23
CA VAL A 251 12.17 -25.92 0.08
C VAL A 251 13.50 -26.46 0.58
N LYS A 252 13.72 -27.76 0.39
CA LYS A 252 14.94 -28.42 0.86
C LYS A 252 16.19 -27.74 0.30
N GLY A 253 17.12 -27.40 1.17
CA GLY A 253 18.35 -26.67 0.83
C GLY A 253 18.21 -25.14 0.85
N LEU A 254 16.99 -24.58 0.72
CA LEU A 254 16.77 -23.15 0.87
C LEU A 254 16.28 -22.76 2.26
N GLY A 255 15.43 -23.57 2.90
CA GLY A 255 14.81 -23.31 4.19
C GLY A 255 13.31 -23.07 4.09
N THR A 256 12.74 -22.18 4.94
CA THR A 256 11.29 -21.96 5.05
C THR A 256 10.90 -20.52 4.74
N SER A 257 9.64 -20.34 4.32
CA SER A 257 8.99 -19.03 4.19
C SER A 257 8.70 -18.38 5.54
N PHE A 258 8.20 -17.15 5.52
CA PHE A 258 7.38 -16.61 6.62
C PHE A 258 6.18 -17.53 6.88
N PRO A 259 5.64 -17.53 8.13
CA PRO A 259 4.40 -18.24 8.41
C PRO A 259 3.21 -17.55 7.72
N PHE A 260 2.20 -18.33 7.35
CA PHE A 260 0.95 -17.87 6.75
C PHE A 260 -0.23 -18.72 7.20
N PHE A 261 -1.42 -18.13 7.21
CA PHE A 261 -2.66 -18.86 7.50
C PHE A 261 -3.30 -19.41 6.23
N ILE A 262 -4.05 -20.51 6.38
CA ILE A 262 -5.03 -20.95 5.39
C ILE A 262 -6.37 -21.01 6.13
N GLY A 263 -7.38 -20.33 5.61
CA GLY A 263 -8.72 -20.33 6.20
C GLY A 263 -9.58 -19.18 5.66
N ASP A 264 -10.87 -19.22 5.96
CA ASP A 264 -11.82 -18.17 5.58
C ASP A 264 -11.53 -16.87 6.35
N GLU A 265 -10.94 -16.98 7.53
CA GLU A 265 -10.55 -15.86 8.41
C GLU A 265 -9.67 -14.85 7.69
N VAL A 266 -8.83 -15.31 6.78
CA VAL A 266 -7.90 -14.47 6.02
C VAL A 266 -8.63 -13.39 5.19
N ALA A 267 -9.82 -13.71 4.66
CA ALA A 267 -10.62 -12.71 3.94
C ALA A 267 -11.04 -11.54 4.85
N GLY A 268 -11.34 -11.84 6.12
CA GLY A 268 -11.64 -10.82 7.13
C GLY A 268 -10.41 -9.99 7.48
N ALA A 269 -9.21 -10.60 7.51
CA ALA A 269 -7.98 -9.87 7.77
C ALA A 269 -7.75 -8.76 6.73
N PHE A 270 -7.98 -9.04 5.46
CA PHE A 270 -7.86 -8.05 4.39
C PHE A 270 -8.93 -6.96 4.49
N ALA A 271 -10.20 -7.33 4.45
CA ALA A 271 -11.32 -6.38 4.41
C ALA A 271 -11.34 -5.45 5.64
N ARG A 272 -11.17 -5.99 6.84
CA ARG A 272 -11.17 -5.21 8.09
C ARG A 272 -9.95 -4.31 8.21
N THR A 273 -8.81 -4.73 7.69
CA THR A 273 -7.62 -3.89 7.69
C THR A 273 -7.78 -2.72 6.71
N SER A 274 -8.30 -2.95 5.51
CA SER A 274 -8.61 -1.86 4.56
C SER A 274 -9.69 -0.92 5.07
N ALA A 275 -10.71 -1.43 5.75
CA ALA A 275 -11.73 -0.59 6.40
C ALA A 275 -11.11 0.30 7.49
N LEU A 276 -10.20 -0.24 8.31
CA LEU A 276 -9.46 0.54 9.29
C LEU A 276 -8.61 1.63 8.63
N GLY A 277 -8.01 1.35 7.46
CA GLY A 277 -7.24 2.34 6.71
C GLY A 277 -8.07 3.52 6.24
N ILE A 278 -9.27 3.27 5.72
CA ILE A 278 -10.21 4.34 5.34
C ILE A 278 -10.65 5.13 6.59
N TYR A 279 -10.95 4.45 7.70
CA TYR A 279 -11.29 5.11 8.95
C TYR A 279 -10.18 6.07 9.42
N HIS A 280 -8.91 5.70 9.26
CA HIS A 280 -7.79 6.59 9.61
C HIS A 280 -7.74 7.87 8.77
N GLN A 281 -8.34 7.88 7.59
CA GLN A 281 -8.41 9.06 6.71
C GLN A 281 -9.62 9.94 6.98
N ARG A 282 -10.56 9.57 7.86
CA ARG A 282 -11.72 10.39 8.18
C ARG A 282 -11.30 11.76 8.70
N CYS A 283 -11.85 12.82 8.11
CA CYS A 283 -11.66 14.20 8.51
C CYS A 283 -12.86 14.71 9.33
N GLY A 284 -12.63 15.69 10.20
CA GLY A 284 -13.70 16.30 11.00
C GLY A 284 -14.15 15.47 12.21
N THR A 285 -13.39 14.44 12.57
CA THR A 285 -13.65 13.57 13.73
C THR A 285 -12.35 13.23 14.44
N ALA A 286 -12.45 12.75 15.68
CA ALA A 286 -11.32 12.17 16.38
C ALA A 286 -11.08 10.72 15.96
N ASN A 287 -9.81 10.31 15.90
CA ASN A 287 -9.44 8.91 15.90
C ASN A 287 -9.07 8.51 17.33
N GLU A 288 -9.75 7.52 17.90
CA GLU A 288 -9.63 7.22 19.32
C GLU A 288 -9.79 5.73 19.67
N LEU A 289 -9.34 5.37 20.88
CA LEU A 289 -9.66 4.06 21.45
C LEU A 289 -11.19 3.96 21.66
N PRO A 290 -11.79 2.77 21.47
CA PRO A 290 -11.13 1.48 21.23
C PRO A 290 -10.90 1.14 19.75
N PHE A 291 -11.16 2.05 18.80
CA PHE A 291 -11.18 1.75 17.36
C PHE A 291 -9.78 1.76 16.74
N THR A 292 -8.87 2.55 17.31
CA THR A 292 -7.47 2.61 16.86
C THR A 292 -6.54 3.06 18.00
N ARG A 293 -5.24 2.72 17.88
CA ARG A 293 -4.18 3.30 18.71
C ARG A 293 -3.54 4.54 18.06
N PHE A 294 -3.78 4.78 16.79
CA PHE A 294 -3.31 5.95 16.05
C PHE A 294 -4.23 7.15 16.30
N THR A 295 -4.16 7.64 17.52
CA THR A 295 -5.13 8.60 18.05
C THR A 295 -4.76 10.04 17.76
N HIS A 296 -5.76 10.85 17.43
CA HIS A 296 -5.68 12.30 17.37
C HIS A 296 -7.04 12.91 17.71
N GLY A 297 -7.08 14.17 18.11
CA GLY A 297 -8.31 14.91 18.35
C GLY A 297 -9.14 15.17 17.08
N GLU A 298 -10.28 15.81 17.21
CA GLU A 298 -11.06 16.27 16.05
C GLU A 298 -10.20 17.17 15.15
N CYS A 299 -10.16 16.87 13.85
CA CYS A 299 -9.33 17.59 12.89
C CYS A 299 -10.18 18.48 11.97
N HIS A 300 -9.62 19.60 11.52
CA HIS A 300 -10.20 20.49 10.52
C HIS A 300 -11.69 20.83 10.76
N VAL A 301 -12.04 21.09 12.02
CA VAL A 301 -13.41 21.43 12.41
C VAL A 301 -13.77 22.90 12.18
N ALA A 302 -12.78 23.75 11.99
CA ALA A 302 -12.99 25.15 11.62
C ALA A 302 -13.55 25.25 10.20
N PRO A 303 -14.53 26.13 9.95
CA PRO A 303 -14.99 26.38 8.59
C PRO A 303 -13.87 26.90 7.69
N ALA A 304 -13.81 26.40 6.44
CA ALA A 304 -12.82 26.87 5.48
C ALA A 304 -13.10 28.29 5.00
N GLU A 305 -12.03 29.02 4.76
CA GLU A 305 -12.10 30.38 4.21
C GLU A 305 -12.46 30.32 2.71
N VAL A 306 -13.28 31.27 2.28
CA VAL A 306 -13.45 31.57 0.85
C VAL A 306 -12.34 32.54 0.45
N PRO A 307 -11.46 32.18 -0.51
CA PRO A 307 -10.31 33.00 -0.84
C PRO A 307 -10.76 34.30 -1.51
N ASP A 308 -10.17 35.42 -1.10
CA ASP A 308 -10.26 36.71 -1.78
C ASP A 308 -9.08 36.80 -2.77
N THR A 309 -8.02 37.39 -2.49
CA THR A 309 -6.80 37.45 -3.32
C THR A 309 -5.60 37.00 -2.48
N SER A 310 -5.74 35.88 -1.75
CA SER A 310 -4.70 35.46 -0.82
C SER A 310 -3.37 35.20 -1.55
N ARG A 311 -2.27 35.60 -0.92
CA ARG A 311 -0.91 35.37 -1.46
C ARG A 311 -0.65 33.89 -1.77
N LYS A 312 -1.21 32.98 -0.96
CA LYS A 312 -1.01 31.52 -1.11
C LYS A 312 -1.77 30.96 -2.30
N PHE A 313 -3.00 31.38 -2.51
CA PHE A 313 -3.74 31.01 -3.72
C PHE A 313 -2.98 31.48 -4.97
N ASN A 314 -2.49 32.70 -4.97
CA ASN A 314 -1.68 33.21 -6.07
C ASN A 314 -0.37 32.42 -6.28
N SER A 315 0.29 31.97 -5.22
CA SER A 315 1.52 31.17 -5.35
C SER A 315 1.24 29.77 -5.94
N VAL A 316 0.17 29.12 -5.54
CA VAL A 316 -0.30 27.86 -6.15
C VAL A 316 -0.61 28.10 -7.64
N ASN A 317 -1.30 29.16 -7.97
CA ASN A 317 -1.65 29.54 -9.34
C ASN A 317 -0.41 29.80 -10.22
N GLU A 318 0.63 30.48 -9.68
CA GLU A 318 1.89 30.69 -10.39
C GLU A 318 2.69 29.37 -10.59
N SER A 319 2.64 28.44 -9.64
CA SER A 319 3.20 27.10 -9.81
C SER A 319 2.53 26.36 -10.97
N LEU A 320 1.19 26.35 -10.99
CA LEU A 320 0.39 25.71 -12.03
C LEU A 320 0.66 26.28 -13.42
N LYS A 321 0.86 27.58 -13.53
CA LYS A 321 1.24 28.21 -14.81
C LYS A 321 2.56 27.69 -15.35
N LYS A 322 3.55 27.43 -14.48
CA LYS A 322 4.83 26.86 -14.91
C LYS A 322 4.68 25.44 -15.41
N GLU A 323 3.89 24.62 -14.72
CA GLU A 323 3.63 23.23 -15.12
C GLU A 323 2.91 23.14 -16.45
N THR A 324 1.87 23.93 -16.64
CA THR A 324 1.09 23.93 -17.89
C THR A 324 1.83 24.50 -19.08
N ALA A 325 2.83 25.35 -18.88
CA ALA A 325 3.68 25.81 -19.97
C ALA A 325 4.42 24.67 -20.67
N ASN A 326 4.62 23.55 -19.99
CA ASN A 326 5.26 22.34 -20.51
C ASN A 326 4.33 21.47 -21.38
N TYR A 327 3.02 21.75 -21.40
CA TYR A 327 2.02 20.95 -22.13
C TYR A 327 1.40 21.68 -23.32
N LYS A 328 2.08 22.69 -23.87
CA LYS A 328 1.58 23.56 -24.93
C LYS A 328 1.00 22.84 -26.16
N ASP A 329 1.56 21.70 -26.49
CA ASP A 329 1.21 20.94 -27.70
C ASP A 329 0.18 19.84 -27.43
N ASN A 330 -0.31 19.68 -26.19
CA ASN A 330 -1.33 18.72 -25.85
C ASN A 330 -2.72 19.41 -25.84
N PRO A 331 -3.65 19.07 -26.77
CA PRO A 331 -4.97 19.72 -26.83
C PRO A 331 -5.80 19.55 -25.54
N ARG A 332 -5.50 18.53 -24.72
CA ARG A 332 -6.14 18.30 -23.42
C ARG A 332 -5.67 19.27 -22.33
N HIS A 333 -4.56 19.96 -22.54
CA HIS A 333 -3.99 20.95 -21.63
C HIS A 333 -4.15 22.40 -22.12
N THR A 334 -5.01 22.66 -23.08
CA THR A 334 -5.25 23.99 -23.65
C THR A 334 -6.29 24.82 -22.90
N ALA A 335 -6.86 24.30 -21.81
CA ALA A 335 -7.84 24.99 -21.01
C ALA A 335 -7.32 26.33 -20.43
N PRO A 336 -8.18 27.34 -20.27
CA PRO A 336 -7.80 28.60 -19.67
C PRO A 336 -7.21 28.43 -18.27
N GLN A 337 -6.09 29.09 -18.03
CA GLN A 337 -5.43 29.10 -16.72
C GLN A 337 -5.99 30.21 -15.86
N LEU A 338 -6.24 29.95 -14.59
CA LEU A 338 -6.52 31.02 -13.65
C LEU A 338 -5.30 31.92 -13.45
N LYS A 339 -5.48 33.21 -13.66
CA LYS A 339 -4.47 34.23 -13.33
C LYS A 339 -4.62 34.71 -11.90
N SER A 340 -5.85 34.77 -11.41
CA SER A 340 -6.22 35.12 -10.05
C SER A 340 -7.62 34.58 -9.74
N VAL A 341 -8.05 34.65 -8.48
CA VAL A 341 -9.45 34.34 -8.12
C VAL A 341 -10.46 35.23 -8.87
N ALA A 342 -10.08 36.48 -9.16
CA ALA A 342 -10.91 37.41 -9.92
C ALA A 342 -11.10 37.00 -11.39
N ASP A 343 -10.20 36.19 -11.95
CA ASP A 343 -10.28 35.69 -13.33
C ASP A 343 -11.04 34.35 -13.45
N CYS A 344 -11.64 33.86 -12.34
CA CYS A 344 -12.43 32.62 -12.36
C CYS A 344 -13.66 32.77 -13.27
N LEU A 345 -13.92 31.75 -14.11
CA LEU A 345 -15.17 31.68 -14.89
C LEU A 345 -16.41 31.61 -13.99
N TYR A 346 -16.23 31.03 -12.79
CA TYR A 346 -17.29 30.77 -11.81
C TYR A 346 -16.98 31.44 -10.46
N PRO A 347 -17.30 32.74 -10.30
CA PRO A 347 -17.08 33.41 -9.02
C PRO A 347 -17.82 32.77 -7.87
N PHE A 348 -17.25 32.86 -6.67
CA PHE A 348 -17.94 32.43 -5.44
C PHE A 348 -19.23 33.22 -5.24
N VAL A 349 -20.33 32.49 -5.03
CA VAL A 349 -21.60 33.11 -4.61
C VAL A 349 -21.64 33.27 -3.09
N ASN A 350 -21.26 32.24 -2.36
CA ASN A 350 -21.02 32.34 -0.93
C ASN A 350 -19.77 33.18 -0.67
N ARG A 351 -19.90 34.15 0.26
CA ARG A 351 -18.82 35.03 0.69
C ARG A 351 -18.37 34.76 2.13
N GLY A 352 -19.13 33.96 2.86
CA GLY A 352 -18.81 33.54 4.22
C GLY A 352 -18.03 32.23 4.26
N PRO A 353 -17.58 31.82 5.45
CA PRO A 353 -16.89 30.56 5.64
C PRO A 353 -17.77 29.35 5.25
N VAL A 354 -17.12 28.28 4.78
CA VAL A 354 -17.77 27.05 4.34
C VAL A 354 -17.51 25.93 5.33
N ASP A 355 -18.56 25.24 5.80
CA ASP A 355 -18.39 24.02 6.60
C ASP A 355 -17.84 22.90 5.69
N VAL A 356 -16.60 22.48 5.97
CA VAL A 356 -15.89 21.44 5.22
C VAL A 356 -15.60 20.20 6.08
N ARG A 357 -16.20 20.09 7.27
CA ARG A 357 -16.04 18.91 8.13
C ARG A 357 -16.60 17.66 7.46
N GLY A 358 -15.98 16.52 7.75
CA GLY A 358 -16.33 15.22 7.15
C GLY A 358 -15.50 14.92 5.91
N GLY A 359 -15.84 13.81 5.26
CA GLY A 359 -15.06 13.24 4.19
C GLY A 359 -13.73 12.66 4.68
N HIS A 360 -12.84 12.38 3.73
CA HIS A 360 -11.55 11.78 4.00
C HIS A 360 -10.42 12.68 3.51
N HIS A 361 -9.30 12.68 4.20
CA HIS A 361 -8.05 13.20 3.63
C HIS A 361 -7.73 12.42 2.36
N ASP A 362 -7.36 13.13 1.30
CA ASP A 362 -7.27 12.55 -0.05
C ASP A 362 -6.13 11.53 -0.18
N ALA A 363 -4.99 11.85 0.40
CA ALA A 363 -3.77 11.07 0.23
C ALA A 363 -2.91 11.10 1.51
N GLY A 364 -1.61 11.23 1.36
CA GLY A 364 -0.69 11.41 2.47
C GLY A 364 -0.79 12.78 3.15
N ASP A 365 -1.39 13.76 2.50
CA ASP A 365 -1.68 15.09 3.04
C ASP A 365 -3.13 15.20 3.58
N TYR A 366 -3.48 16.36 4.11
CA TYR A 366 -4.81 16.60 4.68
C TYR A 366 -5.77 17.34 3.73
N SER A 367 -5.41 17.47 2.46
CA SER A 367 -6.29 18.05 1.42
C SER A 367 -7.47 17.11 1.12
N LYS A 368 -8.56 17.67 0.57
CA LYS A 368 -9.74 16.90 0.14
C LYS A 368 -10.15 17.35 -1.26
N TYR A 369 -10.05 16.44 -2.23
CA TYR A 369 -10.33 16.70 -3.64
C TYR A 369 -11.71 16.20 -4.02
N THR A 370 -12.57 17.10 -4.52
CA THR A 370 -13.97 16.78 -4.90
C THR A 370 -14.05 15.63 -5.92
N ILE A 371 -13.13 15.57 -6.89
CA ILE A 371 -13.14 14.53 -7.92
C ILE A 371 -12.76 13.16 -7.31
N ASN A 372 -11.72 13.11 -6.47
CA ASN A 372 -11.31 11.87 -5.83
C ASN A 372 -12.33 11.39 -4.78
N SER A 373 -12.92 12.33 -4.02
CA SER A 373 -14.05 12.04 -3.14
C SER A 373 -15.22 11.39 -3.90
N ALA A 374 -15.56 11.93 -5.06
CA ALA A 374 -16.60 11.36 -5.90
C ALA A 374 -16.25 9.95 -6.40
N ALA A 375 -15.00 9.72 -6.80
CA ALA A 375 -14.53 8.39 -7.22
C ALA A 375 -14.51 7.38 -6.06
N CYS A 376 -14.14 7.81 -4.84
CA CYS A 376 -14.24 6.99 -3.62
C CYS A 376 -15.69 6.52 -3.41
N ILE A 377 -16.66 7.43 -3.44
CA ILE A 377 -18.07 7.11 -3.33
C ILE A 377 -18.49 6.10 -4.40
N HIS A 378 -18.05 6.32 -5.67
CA HIS A 378 -18.36 5.40 -6.75
C HIS A 378 -17.95 3.97 -6.44
N HIS A 379 -16.71 3.75 -6.03
CA HIS A 379 -16.21 2.39 -5.81
C HIS A 379 -16.93 1.68 -4.66
N LEU A 380 -17.23 2.39 -3.58
CA LEU A 380 -17.93 1.83 -2.42
C LEU A 380 -19.40 1.51 -2.73
N VAL A 381 -20.14 2.46 -3.34
CA VAL A 381 -21.55 2.26 -3.71
C VAL A 381 -21.68 1.22 -4.81
N PHE A 382 -20.81 1.23 -5.82
CA PHE A 382 -20.78 0.21 -6.86
C PHE A 382 -20.57 -1.20 -6.28
N ALA A 383 -19.60 -1.35 -5.35
CA ALA A 383 -19.37 -2.62 -4.70
C ALA A 383 -20.60 -3.11 -3.91
N ALA A 384 -21.27 -2.23 -3.17
CA ALA A 384 -22.48 -2.58 -2.43
C ALA A 384 -23.65 -2.99 -3.36
N ASP A 385 -23.77 -2.36 -4.54
CA ASP A 385 -24.84 -2.67 -5.49
C ASP A 385 -24.55 -3.92 -6.35
N VAL A 386 -23.28 -4.20 -6.65
CA VAL A 386 -22.89 -5.17 -7.69
C VAL A 386 -22.21 -6.41 -7.13
N PHE A 387 -21.40 -6.26 -6.08
CA PHE A 387 -20.65 -7.39 -5.52
C PHE A 387 -21.52 -8.16 -4.51
N PRO A 388 -21.80 -9.45 -4.75
CA PRO A 388 -22.73 -10.22 -3.92
C PRO A 388 -22.30 -10.22 -2.44
N GLY A 389 -23.21 -9.80 -1.56
CA GLY A 389 -23.06 -9.83 -0.12
C GLY A 389 -22.36 -8.62 0.50
N VAL A 390 -21.79 -7.73 -0.28
CA VAL A 390 -21.04 -6.56 0.26
C VAL A 390 -21.96 -5.61 1.01
N ALA A 391 -23.17 -5.32 0.47
CA ALA A 391 -24.15 -4.46 1.14
C ALA A 391 -24.68 -5.01 2.48
N GLU A 392 -24.38 -6.26 2.81
CA GLU A 392 -24.84 -6.92 4.04
C GLU A 392 -23.77 -6.88 5.15
N LEU A 393 -22.55 -6.45 4.85
CA LEU A 393 -21.45 -6.41 5.81
C LEU A 393 -21.66 -5.26 6.82
N ASP A 394 -21.86 -5.66 8.07
CA ASP A 394 -22.03 -4.80 9.25
C ASP A 394 -21.05 -5.26 10.34
N ASN A 395 -19.82 -5.61 9.93
CA ASN A 395 -18.84 -6.21 10.81
C ASN A 395 -17.39 -6.00 10.34
N LEU A 396 -17.14 -4.88 9.68
CA LEU A 396 -15.80 -4.51 9.20
C LEU A 396 -14.91 -3.90 10.31
N GLY A 397 -15.47 -3.58 11.47
CA GLY A 397 -14.71 -3.08 12.61
C GLY A 397 -14.63 -1.55 12.70
N LEU A 398 -15.50 -0.89 11.98
CA LEU A 398 -15.69 0.56 12.07
C LEU A 398 -16.49 0.94 13.34
N PRO A 399 -16.48 2.21 13.77
CA PRO A 399 -17.27 2.64 14.92
C PRO A 399 -18.76 2.31 14.83
N GLU A 400 -19.31 2.27 13.63
CA GLU A 400 -20.71 1.99 13.33
C GLU A 400 -21.02 0.50 13.21
N SER A 401 -20.02 -0.37 13.12
CA SER A 401 -20.22 -1.83 12.91
C SER A 401 -21.12 -2.43 13.97
N GLY A 402 -22.12 -3.19 13.55
CA GLY A 402 -23.10 -3.84 14.41
C GLY A 402 -24.39 -3.04 14.63
N ASP A 403 -24.61 -1.92 13.93
CA ASP A 403 -25.81 -1.08 14.04
C ASP A 403 -26.95 -1.54 13.10
N GLY A 404 -26.73 -2.56 12.29
CA GLY A 404 -27.71 -3.12 11.35
C GLY A 404 -27.68 -2.47 9.97
N LYS A 405 -26.69 -1.63 9.67
CA LYS A 405 -26.45 -1.03 8.36
C LYS A 405 -25.14 -1.50 7.77
N SER A 406 -25.01 -1.31 6.46
CA SER A 406 -23.79 -1.66 5.75
C SER A 406 -22.65 -0.70 6.11
N ASP A 407 -21.55 -1.21 6.64
CA ASP A 407 -20.34 -0.43 6.93
C ASP A 407 -19.83 0.28 5.66
N ILE A 408 -19.84 -0.42 4.52
CA ILE A 408 -19.43 0.13 3.21
C ILE A 408 -20.30 1.34 2.81
N LEU A 409 -21.60 1.24 2.99
CA LEU A 409 -22.51 2.33 2.64
C LEU A 409 -22.45 3.48 3.65
N GLN A 410 -22.15 3.20 4.91
CA GLN A 410 -21.91 4.23 5.92
C GLN A 410 -20.62 5.02 5.61
N GLU A 411 -19.57 4.34 5.18
CA GLU A 411 -18.33 4.99 4.74
C GLU A 411 -18.54 5.84 3.47
N ALA A 412 -19.25 5.30 2.49
CA ALA A 412 -19.64 6.07 1.30
C ALA A 412 -20.47 7.31 1.65
N LYS A 413 -21.38 7.18 2.63
CA LYS A 413 -22.18 8.30 3.13
C LYS A 413 -21.33 9.35 3.85
N TRP A 414 -20.33 8.93 4.63
CA TRP A 414 -19.40 9.86 5.31
C TRP A 414 -18.73 10.80 4.29
N GLU A 415 -18.27 10.23 3.17
CA GLU A 415 -17.68 11.01 2.09
C GLU A 415 -18.72 11.87 1.34
N ALA A 416 -19.91 11.30 1.04
CA ALA A 416 -20.96 12.00 0.31
C ALA A 416 -21.59 13.16 1.10
N ASP A 417 -21.66 13.04 2.44
CA ASP A 417 -22.12 14.15 3.31
C ASP A 417 -21.16 15.35 3.23
N PHE A 418 -19.85 15.11 3.20
CA PHE A 418 -18.88 16.15 2.95
C PHE A 418 -19.02 16.73 1.54
N LEU A 419 -19.10 15.88 0.54
CA LEU A 419 -19.24 16.31 -0.85
C LEU A 419 -20.49 17.20 -1.03
N ALA A 420 -21.58 16.88 -0.38
CA ALA A 420 -22.81 17.67 -0.42
C ALA A 420 -22.63 19.08 0.16
N LYS A 421 -21.69 19.30 1.08
CA LYS A 421 -21.35 20.63 1.64
C LYS A 421 -20.52 21.49 0.71
N MET A 422 -19.82 20.86 -0.24
CA MET A 422 -18.98 21.54 -1.23
C MET A 422 -19.78 22.26 -2.33
N GLN A 423 -21.11 22.20 -2.30
CA GLN A 423 -21.99 22.87 -3.27
C GLN A 423 -22.26 24.33 -2.89
N ASP A 424 -21.86 25.26 -3.77
CA ASP A 424 -22.21 26.68 -3.67
C ASP A 424 -23.71 26.91 -4.01
N ALA A 425 -24.21 28.10 -3.68
CA ALA A 425 -25.63 28.46 -3.82
C ALA A 425 -26.15 28.40 -5.26
N ASP A 426 -25.27 28.63 -6.25
CA ASP A 426 -25.61 28.54 -7.69
C ASP A 426 -25.63 27.12 -8.25
N GLY A 427 -25.29 26.12 -7.42
CA GLY A 427 -25.27 24.71 -7.77
C GLY A 427 -23.90 24.16 -8.16
N GLY A 428 -22.90 24.98 -8.43
CA GLY A 428 -21.55 24.55 -8.73
C GLY A 428 -20.81 24.04 -7.49
N PHE A 429 -19.88 23.09 -7.66
CA PHE A 429 -19.10 22.55 -6.55
C PHE A 429 -17.69 23.11 -6.54
N TYR A 430 -17.20 23.40 -5.35
CA TYR A 430 -15.80 23.79 -5.12
C TYR A 430 -14.88 22.64 -5.50
N PHE A 431 -13.71 23.01 -6.07
CA PHE A 431 -12.81 22.02 -6.63
C PHE A 431 -12.11 21.18 -5.56
N LEU A 432 -11.61 21.80 -4.51
CA LEU A 432 -10.93 21.13 -3.40
C LEU A 432 -10.96 21.96 -2.13
N VAL A 433 -10.68 21.32 -1.01
CA VAL A 433 -10.30 21.93 0.26
C VAL A 433 -8.79 21.75 0.43
N TYR A 434 -8.10 22.82 0.79
CA TYR A 434 -6.65 22.86 0.89
C TYR A 434 -6.19 23.60 2.14
N PRO A 435 -5.08 23.23 2.78
CA PRO A 435 -4.58 24.00 3.92
C PRO A 435 -4.25 25.43 3.52
N ARG A 436 -4.61 26.39 4.37
CA ARG A 436 -4.23 27.79 4.20
C ARG A 436 -2.72 27.96 4.22
N ASP A 437 -2.03 27.23 5.07
CA ASP A 437 -0.58 27.16 5.18
C ASP A 437 -0.07 25.74 5.09
N ARG A 438 0.29 25.32 3.86
CA ARG A 438 0.75 23.96 3.62
C ARG A 438 2.11 23.66 4.30
N GLU A 439 3.01 24.64 4.39
CA GLU A 439 4.30 24.44 5.05
C GLU A 439 4.14 24.19 6.54
N TYR A 440 3.25 24.93 7.18
CA TYR A 440 2.90 24.70 8.59
C TYR A 440 2.22 23.34 8.78
N GLU A 441 1.21 23.03 7.98
CA GLU A 441 0.43 21.79 8.11
C GLU A 441 1.27 20.54 7.86
N PHE A 442 2.35 20.67 7.07
CA PHE A 442 3.28 19.58 6.80
C PHE A 442 4.00 19.06 8.07
N ASP A 443 4.08 19.87 9.12
CA ASP A 443 4.83 19.57 10.34
C ASP A 443 3.96 19.32 11.57
N VAL A 444 2.65 19.09 11.39
CA VAL A 444 1.71 18.86 12.49
C VAL A 444 0.82 17.64 12.23
N THR A 445 0.26 17.09 13.32
CA THR A 445 -0.84 16.12 13.24
C THR A 445 -2.15 16.81 12.79
N PRO A 446 -3.14 16.08 12.26
CA PRO A 446 -4.31 16.71 11.62
C PRO A 446 -5.16 17.54 12.57
N ASP A 447 -5.19 17.22 13.87
CA ASP A 447 -5.88 17.97 14.91
C ASP A 447 -5.21 19.31 15.30
N HIS A 448 -4.02 19.54 14.80
CA HIS A 448 -3.28 20.81 14.88
C HIS A 448 -3.15 21.51 13.54
N GLY A 449 -3.84 21.01 12.50
CA GLY A 449 -3.82 21.61 11.16
C GLY A 449 -4.30 23.06 11.14
N ASP A 450 -3.81 23.83 10.20
CA ASP A 450 -4.20 25.22 9.99
C ASP A 450 -5.61 25.29 9.37
N PRO A 451 -6.39 26.37 9.58
CA PRO A 451 -7.62 26.57 8.85
C PRO A 451 -7.47 26.38 7.35
N GLN A 452 -8.48 25.78 6.75
CA GLN A 452 -8.45 25.43 5.33
C GLN A 452 -9.12 26.51 4.48
N ILE A 453 -8.83 26.48 3.17
CA ILE A 453 -9.50 27.31 2.17
C ILE A 453 -10.20 26.40 1.15
N VAL A 454 -11.29 26.88 0.56
CA VAL A 454 -11.93 26.25 -0.59
C VAL A 454 -11.39 26.84 -1.88
N PHE A 455 -11.16 26.00 -2.88
CA PHE A 455 -10.75 26.44 -4.21
C PHE A 455 -11.98 26.73 -5.10
N PRO A 456 -11.84 27.57 -6.14
CA PRO A 456 -12.93 27.93 -7.02
C PRO A 456 -13.66 26.73 -7.60
N LYS A 457 -14.92 26.92 -7.93
CA LYS A 457 -15.75 25.92 -8.62
C LYS A 457 -15.20 25.60 -10.00
N THR A 458 -15.32 24.34 -10.40
CA THR A 458 -15.02 23.89 -11.77
C THR A 458 -16.16 23.05 -12.31
N THR A 459 -16.23 22.92 -13.61
CA THR A 459 -17.17 22.00 -14.26
C THR A 459 -16.81 20.54 -14.02
N ALA A 460 -15.51 20.20 -13.94
CA ALA A 460 -15.04 18.85 -13.60
C ALA A 460 -15.50 18.46 -12.19
N ALA A 461 -15.18 19.25 -11.17
CA ALA A 461 -15.61 18.97 -9.79
C ALA A 461 -17.15 18.94 -9.67
N THR A 462 -17.84 19.85 -10.35
CA THR A 462 -19.32 19.89 -10.32
C THR A 462 -19.90 18.64 -10.97
N ALA A 463 -19.35 18.18 -12.09
CA ALA A 463 -19.81 16.97 -12.77
C ALA A 463 -19.54 15.70 -11.95
N ALA A 464 -18.32 15.56 -11.40
CA ALA A 464 -17.96 14.42 -10.54
C ALA A 464 -18.86 14.33 -9.29
N ALA A 465 -19.05 15.46 -8.58
CA ALA A 465 -19.94 15.51 -7.42
C ALA A 465 -21.39 15.22 -7.78
N THR A 466 -21.87 15.75 -8.91
CA THR A 466 -23.19 15.47 -9.46
C THR A 466 -23.38 13.97 -9.71
N ALA A 467 -22.39 13.32 -10.32
CA ALA A 467 -22.41 11.89 -10.60
C ALA A 467 -22.48 11.06 -9.31
N ALA A 468 -21.56 11.30 -8.38
CA ALA A 468 -21.49 10.53 -7.15
C ALA A 468 -22.75 10.65 -6.27
N LEU A 469 -23.29 11.87 -6.14
CA LEU A 469 -24.54 12.09 -5.40
C LEU A 469 -25.76 11.46 -6.12
N ALA A 470 -25.82 11.51 -7.46
CA ALA A 470 -26.85 10.83 -8.24
C ALA A 470 -26.70 9.30 -8.13
N GLN A 471 -25.49 8.75 -8.06
CA GLN A 471 -25.23 7.34 -7.86
C GLN A 471 -25.76 6.85 -6.51
N CYS A 472 -25.49 7.56 -5.41
CA CYS A 472 -26.10 7.26 -4.11
C CYS A 472 -27.63 7.26 -4.19
N ALA A 473 -28.18 8.24 -4.92
CA ALA A 473 -29.65 8.36 -5.10
C ALA A 473 -30.23 7.28 -6.03
N SER A 474 -29.47 6.73 -6.97
CA SER A 474 -29.92 5.62 -7.84
C SER A 474 -29.76 4.25 -7.18
N SER A 475 -28.81 4.10 -6.25
CA SER A 475 -28.50 2.84 -5.57
C SER A 475 -29.70 2.29 -4.78
N PRO A 476 -30.23 1.09 -5.10
CA PRO A 476 -31.31 0.48 -4.33
C PRO A 476 -30.91 0.17 -2.89
N THR A 477 -29.65 -0.25 -2.68
CA THR A 477 -29.12 -0.59 -1.36
C THR A 477 -28.92 0.65 -0.49
N PHE A 478 -28.42 1.75 -1.04
CA PHE A 478 -28.28 3.03 -0.34
C PHE A 478 -29.65 3.65 0.00
N LYS A 479 -30.55 3.71 -0.97
CA LYS A 479 -31.94 4.23 -0.74
C LYS A 479 -32.68 3.47 0.35
N LYS A 480 -32.49 2.16 0.42
CA LYS A 480 -33.14 1.35 1.47
C LYS A 480 -32.66 1.74 2.88
N GLN A 481 -31.38 2.05 3.04
CA GLN A 481 -30.78 2.36 4.35
C GLN A 481 -30.86 3.86 4.70
N PHE A 482 -30.78 4.73 3.69
CA PHE A 482 -30.73 6.19 3.86
C PHE A 482 -31.68 6.95 2.93
N PRO A 483 -33.01 6.72 3.01
CA PRO A 483 -33.98 7.23 2.00
C PRO A 483 -34.02 8.76 1.92
N GLU A 484 -33.99 9.46 3.06
CA GLU A 484 -34.03 10.93 3.13
C GLU A 484 -32.73 11.53 2.56
N THR A 485 -31.60 10.93 2.92
CA THR A 485 -30.29 11.35 2.41
C THR A 485 -30.18 11.17 0.92
N ALA A 486 -30.67 10.04 0.37
CA ALA A 486 -30.69 9.78 -1.07
C ALA A 486 -31.53 10.82 -1.83
N ALA A 487 -32.68 11.23 -1.27
CA ALA A 487 -33.52 12.29 -1.86
C ALA A 487 -32.81 13.66 -1.86
N LEU A 488 -32.15 14.02 -0.75
CA LEU A 488 -31.32 15.25 -0.67
C LEU A 488 -30.18 15.24 -1.70
N TYR A 489 -29.49 14.11 -1.85
CA TYR A 489 -28.38 14.01 -2.78
C TYR A 489 -28.86 14.14 -4.23
N LEU A 490 -30.02 13.58 -4.59
CA LEU A 490 -30.60 13.77 -5.92
C LEU A 490 -30.93 15.23 -6.20
N GLU A 491 -31.48 15.96 -5.22
CA GLU A 491 -31.75 17.38 -5.36
C GLU A 491 -30.47 18.18 -5.64
N LYS A 492 -29.41 17.89 -4.89
CA LYS A 492 -28.12 18.55 -5.08
C LYS A 492 -27.49 18.19 -6.45
N ALA A 493 -27.59 16.94 -6.87
CA ALA A 493 -27.12 16.49 -8.18
C ALA A 493 -27.85 17.24 -9.31
N LYS A 494 -29.17 17.38 -9.26
CA LYS A 494 -29.94 18.14 -10.23
C LYS A 494 -29.55 19.64 -10.27
N LYS A 495 -29.27 20.24 -9.13
CA LYS A 495 -28.74 21.62 -9.06
C LYS A 495 -27.36 21.74 -9.70
N GLY A 496 -26.48 20.75 -9.45
CA GLY A 496 -25.17 20.65 -10.09
C GLY A 496 -25.29 20.57 -11.61
N TRP A 497 -26.16 19.72 -12.11
CA TRP A 497 -26.41 19.59 -13.54
C TRP A 497 -26.93 20.90 -14.17
N THR A 498 -27.86 21.59 -13.51
CA THR A 498 -28.33 22.90 -13.94
C THR A 498 -27.22 23.94 -14.04
N PHE A 499 -26.25 23.90 -13.11
CA PHE A 499 -25.04 24.72 -13.21
C PHE A 499 -24.23 24.39 -14.47
N LEU A 500 -24.00 23.10 -14.75
CA LEU A 500 -23.24 22.62 -15.91
C LEU A 500 -23.93 23.04 -17.23
N GLU A 501 -25.25 22.89 -17.35
CA GLU A 501 -26.00 23.32 -18.53
C GLU A 501 -25.85 24.83 -18.79
N ARG A 502 -25.95 25.65 -17.75
CA ARG A 502 -25.72 27.10 -17.86
C ARG A 502 -24.32 27.46 -18.27
N ALA A 503 -23.32 26.76 -17.71
CA ALA A 503 -21.91 26.96 -18.03
C ALA A 503 -21.63 26.62 -19.50
N ILE A 504 -22.10 25.44 -19.97
CA ILE A 504 -21.92 24.98 -21.34
C ILE A 504 -22.67 25.89 -22.32
N ALA A 505 -23.86 26.32 -21.97
CA ALA A 505 -24.65 27.25 -22.84
C ALA A 505 -23.95 28.63 -23.00
N LYS A 506 -23.25 29.08 -21.94
CA LYS A 506 -22.57 30.38 -21.94
C LYS A 506 -21.20 30.35 -22.63
N PHE A 507 -20.42 29.30 -22.42
CA PHE A 507 -19.01 29.26 -22.80
C PHE A 507 -18.69 28.24 -23.90
N GLY A 508 -19.66 27.41 -24.30
CA GLY A 508 -19.45 26.20 -25.07
C GLY A 508 -18.91 25.09 -24.18
N LYS A 509 -18.94 23.82 -24.61
CA LYS A 509 -18.51 22.68 -23.80
C LYS A 509 -17.05 22.86 -23.38
N ASP A 510 -16.12 22.96 -24.30
CA ASP A 510 -14.69 23.08 -24.01
C ASP A 510 -14.33 24.38 -23.28
N GLY A 511 -14.94 25.51 -23.68
CA GLY A 511 -14.72 26.81 -23.06
C GLY A 511 -15.27 26.96 -21.63
N ALA A 512 -16.14 26.05 -21.21
CA ALA A 512 -16.66 25.98 -19.85
C ALA A 512 -15.64 25.37 -18.86
N TYR A 513 -14.64 24.63 -19.31
CA TYR A 513 -13.59 24.09 -18.45
C TYR A 513 -12.59 25.17 -18.05
N GLN A 514 -12.16 25.12 -16.76
CA GLN A 514 -11.04 25.91 -16.29
C GLN A 514 -10.09 25.05 -15.46
N LYS A 515 -8.81 25.13 -15.75
CA LYS A 515 -7.79 24.39 -15.01
C LYS A 515 -7.39 25.16 -13.75
N ILE A 516 -7.47 24.50 -12.61
CA ILE A 516 -7.10 25.06 -11.30
C ILE A 516 -5.87 24.38 -10.72
N THR A 517 -5.75 23.07 -10.89
CA THR A 517 -4.60 22.27 -10.44
C THR A 517 -4.10 21.38 -11.56
N HIS A 518 -3.08 20.59 -11.30
CA HIS A 518 -2.59 19.58 -12.24
C HIS A 518 -3.43 18.29 -12.26
N TYR A 519 -4.40 18.12 -11.34
CA TYR A 519 -5.31 16.98 -11.29
C TYR A 519 -6.50 17.15 -12.22
N GLY A 520 -7.01 16.04 -12.76
CA GLY A 520 -8.25 15.98 -13.51
C GLY A 520 -8.23 16.73 -14.84
N ASP A 521 -7.07 16.82 -15.49
CA ASP A 521 -6.93 17.60 -16.74
C ASP A 521 -6.59 16.75 -17.97
N GLU A 522 -6.48 15.43 -17.82
CA GLU A 522 -6.23 14.53 -18.95
C GLU A 522 -7.36 14.52 -19.97
N PHE A 523 -8.59 14.66 -19.50
CA PHE A 523 -9.81 14.74 -20.34
C PHE A 523 -10.57 16.05 -20.17
N MET A 524 -9.95 17.06 -19.58
CA MET A 524 -10.60 18.30 -19.16
C MET A 524 -11.74 18.01 -18.14
N HIS A 525 -12.97 17.96 -18.59
CA HIS A 525 -14.16 17.57 -17.83
C HIS A 525 -15.07 16.59 -18.60
N ASP A 526 -14.57 16.05 -19.71
CA ASP A 526 -15.39 15.24 -20.61
C ASP A 526 -15.87 13.95 -19.97
N ASP A 527 -15.01 13.32 -19.21
CA ASP A 527 -15.28 12.07 -18.53
C ASP A 527 -16.22 12.27 -17.34
N GLU A 528 -16.05 13.32 -16.53
CA GLU A 528 -16.97 13.62 -15.42
C GLU A 528 -18.35 14.04 -15.93
N LEU A 529 -18.43 14.85 -17.00
CA LEU A 529 -19.72 15.19 -17.63
C LEU A 529 -20.45 13.94 -18.13
N THR A 530 -19.71 13.03 -18.74
CA THR A 530 -20.23 11.75 -19.22
C THR A 530 -20.76 10.89 -18.06
N TRP A 531 -19.98 10.80 -16.96
CA TRP A 531 -20.40 10.06 -15.78
C TRP A 531 -21.62 10.69 -15.10
N ALA A 532 -21.66 12.02 -14.98
CA ALA A 532 -22.84 12.73 -14.45
C ALA A 532 -24.11 12.49 -15.26
N ALA A 533 -24.01 12.52 -16.58
CA ALA A 533 -25.12 12.19 -17.47
C ALA A 533 -25.61 10.74 -17.27
N CYS A 534 -24.66 9.80 -17.09
CA CYS A 534 -24.98 8.39 -16.81
C CYS A 534 -25.75 8.24 -15.51
N GLU A 535 -25.21 8.76 -14.39
CA GLU A 535 -25.82 8.54 -13.08
C GLU A 535 -27.14 9.27 -12.90
N LEU A 536 -27.29 10.46 -13.48
CA LEU A 536 -28.60 11.17 -13.52
C LEU A 536 -29.63 10.41 -14.34
N PHE A 537 -29.24 9.81 -15.45
CA PHE A 537 -30.13 8.93 -16.22
C PHE A 537 -30.56 7.73 -15.35
N LEU A 538 -29.63 7.05 -14.71
CA LEU A 538 -29.92 5.90 -13.83
C LEU A 538 -30.78 6.27 -12.62
N ALA A 539 -30.66 7.51 -12.11
CA ALA A 539 -31.42 7.98 -10.97
C ALA A 539 -32.82 8.45 -11.30
N THR A 540 -33.05 8.96 -12.52
CA THR A 540 -34.29 9.63 -12.87
C THR A 540 -35.09 8.96 -14.00
N GLY A 541 -34.42 8.23 -14.89
CA GLY A 541 -34.99 7.70 -16.12
C GLY A 541 -35.24 8.77 -17.21
N GLU A 542 -34.79 10.02 -16.99
CA GLU A 542 -35.06 11.13 -17.91
C GLU A 542 -34.27 10.98 -19.24
N PRO A 543 -34.94 10.92 -20.42
CA PRO A 543 -34.27 10.70 -21.71
C PRO A 543 -33.23 11.77 -22.08
N ALA A 544 -33.36 12.97 -21.53
CA ALA A 544 -32.40 14.06 -21.80
C ALA A 544 -30.98 13.72 -21.36
N TYR A 545 -30.83 13.13 -20.18
CA TYR A 545 -29.54 12.68 -19.68
C TYR A 545 -28.98 11.53 -20.51
N HIS A 546 -29.84 10.56 -20.87
CA HIS A 546 -29.43 9.43 -21.71
C HIS A 546 -28.93 9.87 -23.08
N LYS A 547 -29.59 10.87 -23.68
CA LYS A 547 -29.16 11.46 -24.94
C LYS A 547 -27.75 12.07 -24.81
N LYS A 548 -27.47 12.77 -23.70
CA LYS A 548 -26.16 13.35 -23.47
C LYS A 548 -25.08 12.27 -23.22
N LEU A 549 -25.42 11.22 -22.50
CA LEU A 549 -24.53 10.06 -22.34
C LEU A 549 -24.16 9.44 -23.69
N GLN A 550 -25.16 9.17 -24.56
CA GLN A 550 -24.93 8.61 -25.91
C GLN A 550 -24.12 9.55 -26.83
N GLU A 551 -24.25 10.86 -26.65
CA GLU A 551 -23.49 11.86 -27.40
C GLU A 551 -22.00 11.89 -26.96
N TRP A 552 -21.71 11.68 -25.68
CA TRP A 552 -20.41 11.90 -25.09
C TRP A 552 -19.61 10.62 -24.80
N LEU A 553 -20.23 9.46 -24.69
CA LEU A 553 -19.59 8.19 -24.38
C LEU A 553 -19.49 7.29 -25.62
N ASN A 554 -18.25 6.97 -25.99
CA ASN A 554 -17.94 5.88 -26.89
C ASN A 554 -16.95 4.92 -26.20
N PRO A 555 -17.40 3.84 -25.54
CA PRO A 555 -16.50 2.93 -24.83
C PRO A 555 -15.45 2.26 -25.73
N ALA A 556 -15.73 2.15 -27.02
CA ALA A 556 -14.80 1.54 -27.97
C ALA A 556 -13.66 2.48 -28.42
N ASP A 557 -13.77 3.80 -28.11
CA ASP A 557 -12.74 4.77 -28.52
C ASP A 557 -11.49 4.67 -27.67
N PRO A 558 -10.31 4.31 -28.24
CA PRO A 558 -9.06 4.27 -27.49
C PRO A 558 -8.67 5.61 -26.84
N ALA A 559 -9.19 6.73 -27.32
CA ALA A 559 -8.89 8.06 -26.78
C ALA A 559 -9.40 8.26 -25.35
N ILE A 560 -10.36 7.46 -24.88
CA ILE A 560 -10.84 7.50 -23.49
C ILE A 560 -9.94 6.73 -22.52
N ARG A 561 -8.84 6.10 -22.99
CA ARG A 561 -7.88 5.35 -22.15
C ARG A 561 -6.68 6.22 -21.86
N LYS A 562 -6.38 6.41 -20.59
CA LYS A 562 -5.13 7.06 -20.18
C LYS A 562 -3.94 6.15 -20.51
N TRP A 563 -2.94 6.69 -21.14
CA TRP A 563 -1.67 6.02 -21.48
C TRP A 563 -1.77 4.74 -22.32
N GLY A 564 -2.95 4.45 -22.88
CA GLY A 564 -3.17 3.31 -23.78
C GLY A 564 -3.21 1.94 -23.12
N TRP A 565 -2.91 1.82 -21.83
CA TRP A 565 -2.84 0.54 -21.12
C TRP A 565 -3.85 0.38 -19.99
N TRP A 566 -4.56 1.45 -19.60
CA TRP A 566 -5.63 1.41 -18.58
C TRP A 566 -6.98 1.70 -19.21
N ARG A 567 -7.84 0.69 -19.23
CA ARG A 567 -9.13 0.81 -19.96
C ARG A 567 -10.21 1.52 -19.17
N LEU A 568 -10.41 1.16 -17.92
CA LEU A 568 -11.52 1.70 -17.11
C LEU A 568 -11.03 2.88 -16.26
N PHE A 569 -10.28 3.78 -16.92
CA PHE A 569 -9.62 4.87 -16.23
C PHE A 569 -10.57 6.06 -16.00
N GLU A 570 -10.42 6.74 -14.85
CA GLU A 570 -11.13 7.94 -14.43
C GLU A 570 -12.66 7.80 -14.53
N SER A 571 -13.34 8.90 -14.75
CA SER A 571 -14.81 8.95 -14.73
C SER A 571 -15.45 8.28 -15.95
N TYR A 572 -14.76 8.10 -17.07
CA TYR A 572 -15.23 7.23 -18.15
C TYR A 572 -15.40 5.79 -17.68
N GLY A 573 -14.43 5.27 -16.91
CA GLY A 573 -14.53 3.93 -16.32
C GLY A 573 -15.70 3.81 -15.36
N ASN A 574 -15.96 4.86 -14.56
CA ASN A 574 -17.12 4.91 -13.67
C ASN A 574 -18.43 4.84 -14.44
N ALA A 575 -18.58 5.63 -15.52
CA ALA A 575 -19.76 5.60 -16.38
C ALA A 575 -19.98 4.23 -17.04
N ILE A 576 -18.91 3.62 -17.57
CA ILE A 576 -18.95 2.29 -18.20
C ILE A 576 -19.43 1.24 -17.21
N ARG A 577 -18.85 1.21 -15.99
CA ARG A 577 -19.25 0.28 -14.93
C ARG A 577 -20.71 0.47 -14.52
N SER A 578 -21.11 1.71 -14.23
CA SER A 578 -22.48 2.01 -13.82
C SER A 578 -23.52 1.63 -14.88
N TYR A 579 -23.25 1.90 -16.16
CA TYR A 579 -24.18 1.58 -17.24
C TYR A 579 -24.27 0.07 -17.49
N ALA A 580 -23.12 -0.62 -17.55
CA ALA A 580 -23.10 -2.07 -17.78
C ALA A 580 -23.86 -2.86 -16.70
N PHE A 581 -23.75 -2.44 -15.46
CA PHE A 581 -24.39 -3.14 -14.33
C PHE A 581 -25.74 -2.56 -13.91
N ALA A 582 -26.29 -1.56 -14.62
CA ALA A 582 -27.50 -0.86 -14.22
C ALA A 582 -28.71 -1.79 -14.00
N ALA A 583 -28.92 -2.77 -14.91
CA ALA A 583 -30.01 -3.73 -14.79
C ALA A 583 -29.74 -4.76 -13.67
N LYS A 584 -28.51 -5.28 -13.57
CA LYS A 584 -28.09 -6.25 -12.54
C LYS A 584 -28.17 -5.66 -11.13
N ALA A 585 -27.81 -4.39 -10.98
CA ALA A 585 -27.92 -3.63 -9.72
C ALA A 585 -29.38 -3.19 -9.40
N GLY A 586 -30.34 -3.46 -10.26
CA GLY A 586 -31.74 -3.09 -10.05
C GLY A 586 -32.02 -1.58 -10.15
N LYS A 587 -31.13 -0.82 -10.78
CA LYS A 587 -31.30 0.64 -10.99
C LYS A 587 -32.26 0.95 -12.14
N MET A 588 -32.21 0.14 -13.18
CA MET A 588 -33.01 0.30 -14.41
C MET A 588 -33.47 -1.07 -14.92
N LYS A 589 -34.53 -1.10 -15.72
CA LYS A 589 -34.88 -2.30 -16.50
C LYS A 589 -33.99 -2.37 -17.73
N GLY A 590 -33.57 -3.56 -18.16
CA GLY A 590 -32.69 -3.74 -19.30
C GLY A 590 -33.27 -3.13 -20.62
N GLU A 591 -34.61 -3.17 -20.82
CA GLU A 591 -35.27 -2.55 -21.95
C GLU A 591 -35.17 -1.02 -22.04
N GLN A 592 -34.78 -0.35 -20.97
CA GLN A 592 -34.57 1.12 -20.92
C GLN A 592 -33.13 1.52 -21.30
N LEU A 593 -32.22 0.53 -21.35
CA LEU A 593 -30.85 0.74 -21.78
C LEU A 593 -30.72 0.63 -23.29
N GLN A 594 -29.81 1.40 -23.87
CA GLN A 594 -29.53 1.32 -25.30
C GLN A 594 -28.64 0.09 -25.56
N PRO A 595 -29.09 -0.90 -26.37
CA PRO A 595 -28.44 -2.20 -26.50
C PRO A 595 -26.98 -2.12 -26.96
N LEU A 596 -26.68 -1.30 -27.97
CA LEU A 596 -25.33 -1.17 -28.51
C LEU A 596 -24.36 -0.54 -27.48
N LEU A 597 -24.82 0.50 -26.76
CA LEU A 597 -23.99 1.13 -25.72
C LEU A 597 -23.74 0.15 -24.56
N LEU A 598 -24.75 -0.64 -24.18
CA LEU A 598 -24.61 -1.69 -23.15
C LEU A 598 -23.58 -2.72 -23.58
N GLU A 599 -23.70 -3.27 -24.80
CA GLU A 599 -22.74 -4.24 -25.35
C GLU A 599 -21.32 -3.66 -25.39
N GLN A 600 -21.15 -2.40 -25.77
CA GLN A 600 -19.84 -1.74 -25.79
C GLN A 600 -19.24 -1.55 -24.38
N CYS A 601 -20.07 -1.18 -23.40
CA CYS A 601 -19.64 -1.07 -22.00
C CYS A 601 -19.20 -2.44 -21.43
N GLU A 602 -19.98 -3.48 -21.66
CA GLU A 602 -19.65 -4.85 -21.23
C GLU A 602 -18.37 -5.34 -21.92
N ALA A 603 -18.23 -5.11 -23.23
CA ALA A 603 -17.04 -5.48 -23.98
C ALA A 603 -15.77 -4.79 -23.44
N GLU A 604 -15.86 -3.53 -23.05
CA GLU A 604 -14.72 -2.80 -22.48
C GLU A 604 -14.34 -3.33 -21.08
N ILE A 605 -15.31 -3.74 -20.26
CA ILE A 605 -15.06 -4.41 -18.97
C ILE A 605 -14.42 -5.78 -19.19
N VAL A 606 -14.91 -6.58 -20.13
CA VAL A 606 -14.28 -7.87 -20.50
C VAL A 606 -12.84 -7.65 -20.93
N ALA A 607 -12.59 -6.70 -21.82
CA ALA A 607 -11.26 -6.40 -22.29
C ALA A 607 -10.32 -5.91 -21.19
N SER A 608 -10.83 -5.14 -20.22
CA SER A 608 -10.07 -4.73 -19.04
C SER A 608 -9.64 -5.95 -18.20
N GLY A 609 -10.58 -6.83 -17.88
CA GLY A 609 -10.31 -8.07 -17.14
C GLY A 609 -9.27 -8.96 -17.86
N GLU A 610 -9.42 -9.13 -19.18
CA GLU A 610 -8.49 -9.90 -20.01
C GLU A 610 -7.09 -9.28 -20.05
N ASP A 611 -6.96 -7.97 -20.15
CA ASP A 611 -5.67 -7.28 -20.08
C ASP A 611 -4.98 -7.52 -18.72
N GLN A 612 -5.72 -7.38 -17.61
CA GLN A 612 -5.17 -7.60 -16.27
C GLN A 612 -4.78 -9.07 -16.04
N ALA A 613 -5.61 -10.02 -16.47
CA ALA A 613 -5.30 -11.44 -16.37
C ALA A 613 -4.05 -11.82 -17.20
N ARG A 614 -3.96 -11.35 -18.45
CA ARG A 614 -2.80 -11.57 -19.32
C ARG A 614 -1.52 -11.00 -18.71
N ARG A 615 -1.57 -9.81 -18.10
CA ARG A 615 -0.43 -9.19 -17.43
C ARG A 615 0.01 -10.02 -16.21
N ALA A 616 -0.93 -10.46 -15.37
CA ALA A 616 -0.63 -11.33 -14.23
C ALA A 616 0.02 -12.66 -14.69
N GLU A 617 -0.47 -13.28 -15.75
CA GLU A 617 0.11 -14.49 -16.35
C GLU A 617 1.51 -14.26 -16.92
N SER A 618 1.78 -13.06 -17.44
CA SER A 618 3.09 -12.70 -17.99
C SER A 618 4.09 -12.20 -16.96
N SER A 619 3.67 -11.95 -15.73
CA SER A 619 4.52 -11.54 -14.62
C SER A 619 5.08 -12.73 -13.86
N ALA A 620 6.35 -12.70 -13.50
CA ALA A 620 6.99 -13.73 -12.68
C ALA A 620 6.31 -13.91 -11.32
N TYR A 621 5.84 -12.83 -10.72
CA TYR A 621 5.20 -12.83 -9.40
C TYR A 621 3.67 -12.77 -9.43
N GLY A 622 3.04 -12.97 -10.58
CA GLY A 622 1.59 -13.08 -10.71
C GLY A 622 0.81 -11.79 -10.52
N THR A 623 1.44 -10.63 -10.57
CA THR A 623 0.80 -9.32 -10.50
C THR A 623 0.61 -8.68 -11.88
N SER A 624 -0.42 -7.86 -12.04
CA SER A 624 -0.83 -7.30 -13.35
C SER A 624 -0.01 -6.07 -13.77
N PHE A 625 1.32 -6.13 -13.68
CA PHE A 625 2.16 -5.03 -14.17
C PHE A 625 1.96 -4.81 -15.66
N PRO A 626 1.65 -3.56 -16.07
CA PRO A 626 1.58 -3.21 -17.47
C PRO A 626 2.93 -3.37 -18.19
N ASP A 627 2.92 -3.87 -19.42
CA ASP A 627 4.13 -4.11 -20.20
C ASP A 627 4.93 -2.82 -20.43
N GLU A 628 4.25 -1.69 -20.52
CA GLU A 628 4.83 -0.36 -20.66
C GLU A 628 5.67 0.03 -19.44
N THR A 629 5.20 -0.27 -18.25
CA THR A 629 5.91 0.04 -17.00
C THR A 629 7.13 -0.85 -16.80
N LYS A 630 7.12 -2.06 -17.33
CA LYS A 630 8.28 -2.97 -17.29
C LYS A 630 9.51 -2.43 -18.02
N LYS A 631 9.30 -1.49 -18.94
CA LYS A 631 10.36 -0.84 -19.72
C LYS A 631 10.78 0.51 -19.17
N ALA A 632 10.00 1.04 -18.25
CA ALA A 632 10.26 2.34 -17.65
C ALA A 632 11.17 2.23 -16.42
N ARG A 633 11.86 3.32 -16.11
CA ARG A 633 12.65 3.45 -14.87
C ARG A 633 11.77 3.57 -13.63
N THR A 634 10.51 3.95 -13.81
CA THR A 634 9.54 4.10 -12.73
C THR A 634 8.34 3.21 -13.02
N ALA A 635 7.81 2.58 -12.00
CA ALA A 635 6.57 1.81 -12.10
C ALA A 635 5.33 2.72 -12.17
N GLY A 636 5.50 4.02 -12.00
CA GLY A 636 4.38 4.95 -11.84
C GLY A 636 3.55 4.62 -10.60
N TRP A 637 2.31 5.03 -10.61
CA TRP A 637 1.33 4.80 -9.55
C TRP A 637 0.67 3.43 -9.71
N TYR A 638 1.45 2.37 -9.58
CA TYR A 638 0.93 1.00 -9.69
C TYR A 638 0.54 0.47 -8.31
N PHE A 639 -0.74 0.13 -8.15
CA PHE A 639 -1.29 -0.57 -7.00
C PHE A 639 -1.91 -1.89 -7.48
N SER A 640 -1.48 -3.00 -6.87
CA SER A 640 -2.04 -4.32 -7.20
C SER A 640 -3.54 -4.40 -6.92
N SER A 641 -4.00 -3.67 -5.90
CA SER A 641 -5.41 -3.54 -5.54
C SER A 641 -6.27 -2.90 -6.65
N ASP A 642 -5.74 -1.96 -7.43
CA ASP A 642 -6.47 -1.38 -8.56
C ASP A 642 -6.76 -2.40 -9.66
N ALA A 643 -5.74 -3.22 -10.00
CA ALA A 643 -5.91 -4.30 -10.96
C ALA A 643 -6.87 -5.39 -10.42
N ALA A 644 -6.79 -5.71 -9.14
CA ALA A 644 -7.68 -6.67 -8.48
C ALA A 644 -9.13 -6.19 -8.48
N PHE A 645 -9.40 -4.90 -8.30
CA PHE A 645 -10.73 -4.33 -8.41
C PHE A 645 -11.32 -4.49 -9.82
N ASP A 646 -10.58 -4.16 -10.88
CA ASP A 646 -11.05 -4.33 -12.26
C ASP A 646 -11.30 -5.80 -12.61
N LEU A 647 -10.48 -6.72 -12.12
CA LEU A 647 -10.70 -8.16 -12.24
C LEU A 647 -11.98 -8.61 -11.51
N ALA A 648 -12.23 -8.07 -10.31
CA ALA A 648 -13.45 -8.34 -9.55
C ALA A 648 -14.70 -7.82 -10.29
N VAL A 649 -14.63 -6.65 -10.91
CA VAL A 649 -15.71 -6.09 -11.75
C VAL A 649 -15.99 -7.00 -12.93
N ALA A 650 -14.96 -7.38 -13.70
CA ALA A 650 -15.10 -8.27 -14.83
C ALA A 650 -15.69 -9.64 -14.44
N TYR A 651 -15.28 -10.17 -13.29
CA TYR A 651 -15.80 -11.43 -12.73
C TYR A 651 -17.33 -11.41 -12.54
N GLN A 652 -17.93 -10.25 -12.29
CA GLN A 652 -19.38 -10.13 -12.04
C GLN A 652 -20.23 -10.15 -13.33
N LEU A 653 -19.66 -10.07 -14.51
CA LEU A 653 -20.40 -10.17 -15.76
C LEU A 653 -20.95 -11.59 -15.98
N ASP A 654 -22.00 -11.68 -16.77
CA ASP A 654 -22.60 -12.96 -17.14
C ASP A 654 -21.88 -13.52 -18.39
N TYR A 655 -21.29 -14.69 -18.25
CA TYR A 655 -20.56 -15.35 -19.33
C TYR A 655 -21.24 -16.63 -19.78
N PRO A 656 -21.17 -16.97 -21.09
CA PRO A 656 -21.58 -18.29 -21.55
C PRO A 656 -20.74 -19.38 -20.91
N SER A 657 -21.39 -20.45 -20.47
CA SER A 657 -20.71 -21.56 -19.75
C SER A 657 -19.57 -22.22 -20.53
N LYS A 658 -19.55 -22.14 -21.86
CA LYS A 658 -18.52 -22.76 -22.70
C LYS A 658 -17.18 -22.03 -22.69
N ASN A 659 -17.19 -20.71 -22.44
CA ASN A 659 -15.98 -19.85 -22.45
C ASN A 659 -15.99 -18.91 -21.22
N ASP A 660 -16.20 -19.47 -20.05
CA ASP A 660 -16.23 -18.71 -18.80
C ASP A 660 -14.82 -18.30 -18.37
N PRO A 661 -14.46 -17.00 -18.40
CA PRO A 661 -13.13 -16.53 -18.00
C PRO A 661 -12.96 -16.39 -16.47
N ARG A 662 -14.05 -16.55 -15.69
CA ARG A 662 -14.02 -16.27 -14.24
C ARG A 662 -12.95 -17.01 -13.47
N PRO A 663 -12.64 -18.30 -13.71
CA PRO A 663 -11.53 -18.97 -13.02
C PRO A 663 -10.20 -18.27 -13.24
N ARG A 664 -9.92 -17.83 -14.48
CA ARG A 664 -8.70 -17.10 -14.86
C ARG A 664 -8.66 -15.70 -14.25
N LEU A 665 -9.80 -14.99 -14.26
CA LEU A 665 -9.92 -13.67 -13.63
C LEU A 665 -9.68 -13.75 -12.11
N LEU A 666 -10.26 -14.77 -11.46
CA LEU A 666 -10.07 -15.00 -10.02
C LEU A 666 -8.61 -15.35 -9.69
N GLU A 667 -7.96 -16.17 -10.49
CA GLU A 667 -6.54 -16.51 -10.32
C GLU A 667 -5.67 -15.25 -10.39
N ALA A 668 -5.90 -14.38 -11.37
CA ALA A 668 -5.19 -13.11 -11.49
C ALA A 668 -5.49 -12.15 -10.34
N LEU A 669 -6.74 -12.07 -9.89
CA LEU A 669 -7.12 -11.26 -8.72
C LEU A 669 -6.36 -11.69 -7.48
N ILE A 670 -6.38 -12.99 -7.17
CA ILE A 670 -5.67 -13.55 -6.01
C ILE A 670 -4.15 -13.40 -6.18
N GLY A 671 -3.63 -13.48 -7.40
CA GLY A 671 -2.22 -13.19 -7.70
C GLY A 671 -1.81 -11.76 -7.31
N ASN A 672 -2.64 -10.76 -7.64
CA ASN A 672 -2.43 -9.37 -7.25
C ASN A 672 -2.49 -9.18 -5.72
N LEU A 673 -3.47 -9.82 -5.05
CA LEU A 673 -3.57 -9.80 -3.58
C LEU A 673 -2.34 -10.44 -2.92
N ASN A 674 -1.89 -11.59 -3.43
CA ASN A 674 -0.70 -12.27 -2.90
C ASN A 674 0.56 -11.41 -3.04
N TYR A 675 0.69 -10.70 -4.17
CA TYR A 675 1.81 -9.79 -4.40
C TYR A 675 1.82 -8.64 -3.38
N GLU A 676 0.67 -8.03 -3.14
CA GLU A 676 0.51 -6.94 -2.17
C GLU A 676 0.84 -7.39 -0.74
N GLU A 677 0.56 -8.65 -0.41
CA GLU A 677 0.74 -9.22 0.92
C GLU A 677 2.07 -9.98 1.13
N GLY A 678 3.07 -9.71 0.29
CA GLY A 678 4.44 -10.18 0.50
C GLY A 678 4.90 -11.30 -0.42
N CYS A 679 4.05 -11.86 -1.30
CA CYS A 679 4.49 -12.76 -2.35
C CYS A 679 5.13 -11.95 -3.50
N ASN A 680 6.19 -11.21 -3.17
CA ASN A 680 6.93 -10.31 -4.05
C ASN A 680 8.44 -10.45 -3.82
N PRO A 681 9.30 -9.95 -4.71
CA PRO A 681 10.75 -10.16 -4.64
C PRO A 681 11.42 -9.72 -3.34
N VAL A 682 10.83 -8.78 -2.62
CA VAL A 682 11.38 -8.18 -1.40
C VAL A 682 10.72 -8.68 -0.11
N ASN A 683 9.75 -9.60 -0.21
CA ASN A 683 9.00 -10.14 0.94
C ASN A 683 8.37 -9.05 1.83
N VAL A 684 7.87 -7.95 1.26
CA VAL A 684 7.29 -6.83 2.00
C VAL A 684 5.78 -6.79 1.81
N THR A 685 5.03 -6.61 2.87
CA THR A 685 3.59 -6.35 2.78
C THR A 685 3.34 -4.88 2.44
N TYR A 686 2.53 -4.63 1.41
CA TYR A 686 2.18 -3.28 0.96
C TYR A 686 0.87 -2.75 1.54
N LEU A 687 0.08 -3.59 2.19
CA LEU A 687 -1.01 -3.13 3.04
C LEU A 687 -0.48 -3.05 4.48
N THR A 688 -0.38 -1.82 5.02
CA THR A 688 0.21 -1.60 6.34
C THR A 688 -0.57 -2.33 7.44
N GLY A 689 0.13 -2.76 8.47
CA GLY A 689 -0.48 -3.43 9.61
C GLY A 689 -0.74 -4.93 9.41
N LEU A 690 -0.41 -5.53 8.27
CA LEU A 690 -0.47 -6.97 8.02
C LEU A 690 0.92 -7.59 7.86
N GLY A 691 0.96 -8.91 7.86
CA GLY A 691 2.17 -9.69 7.65
C GLY A 691 3.24 -9.53 8.74
N SER A 692 4.42 -10.03 8.42
CA SER A 692 5.60 -10.02 9.31
C SER A 692 6.57 -8.90 8.97
N LYS A 693 6.90 -8.71 7.68
CA LYS A 693 7.81 -7.66 7.21
C LYS A 693 7.02 -6.43 6.76
N ARG A 694 7.15 -5.33 7.52
CA ARG A 694 6.30 -4.14 7.39
C ARG A 694 7.11 -2.89 7.08
N GLN A 695 6.48 -1.94 6.38
CA GLN A 695 7.04 -0.61 6.15
C GLN A 695 6.97 0.27 7.41
N ARG A 696 7.90 1.20 7.53
CA ARG A 696 7.99 2.18 8.63
C ARG A 696 7.74 3.60 8.13
N GLU A 697 8.46 4.02 7.10
CA GLU A 697 8.34 5.35 6.51
C GLU A 697 7.45 5.27 5.27
N ILE A 698 6.36 6.02 5.30
CA ILE A 698 5.42 6.13 4.17
C ILE A 698 5.12 7.60 3.90
N VAL A 699 4.65 7.91 2.70
CA VAL A 699 4.21 9.27 2.35
C VAL A 699 2.85 9.52 2.98
N HIS A 700 2.85 9.91 4.26
CA HIS A 700 1.66 10.18 5.06
C HIS A 700 1.99 11.15 6.19
N GLN A 701 1.43 12.37 6.15
CA GLN A 701 1.76 13.44 7.10
C GLN A 701 1.49 13.05 8.57
N TYR A 702 0.38 12.36 8.85
CA TYR A 702 0.12 11.89 10.20
C TYR A 702 1.25 10.97 10.70
N ALA A 703 1.61 9.95 9.92
CA ALA A 703 2.67 9.00 10.30
C ALA A 703 4.04 9.68 10.46
N GLN A 704 4.31 10.74 9.69
CA GLN A 704 5.57 11.50 9.76
C GLN A 704 5.62 12.44 10.98
N ASN A 705 4.48 12.80 11.57
CA ASN A 705 4.37 13.72 12.69
C ASN A 705 3.91 13.03 13.99
N ASP A 706 3.57 11.74 13.91
CA ASP A 706 3.18 10.94 15.05
C ASP A 706 4.40 10.45 15.86
N ARG A 707 4.14 10.04 17.08
CA ARG A 707 5.17 9.49 18.00
C ARG A 707 5.55 8.03 17.70
N ARG A 708 4.80 7.33 16.87
CA ARG A 708 4.93 5.89 16.59
C ARG A 708 5.92 5.65 15.45
N ILE A 709 6.53 4.47 15.44
CA ILE A 709 7.44 4.04 14.38
C ILE A 709 6.66 3.41 13.22
N LEU A 710 5.66 2.58 13.55
CA LEU A 710 4.83 1.94 12.54
C LEU A 710 3.72 2.90 12.08
N PRO A 711 3.46 2.98 10.77
CA PRO A 711 2.38 3.80 10.24
C PRO A 711 1.00 3.21 10.59
N PRO A 712 -0.08 4.01 10.44
CA PRO A 712 -1.45 3.52 10.60
C PRO A 712 -1.70 2.27 9.76
N SER A 713 -2.41 1.29 10.36
CA SER A 713 -2.77 0.06 9.67
C SER A 713 -3.82 0.31 8.59
N GLY A 714 -3.73 -0.39 7.46
CA GLY A 714 -4.72 -0.36 6.39
C GLY A 714 -4.43 0.63 5.25
N ILE A 715 -3.24 1.22 5.22
CA ILE A 715 -2.82 2.09 4.12
C ILE A 715 -2.21 1.22 3.00
N PRO A 716 -2.77 1.20 1.79
CA PRO A 716 -2.17 0.51 0.65
C PRO A 716 -0.99 1.33 0.10
N LEU A 717 0.12 0.68 -0.14
CA LEU A 717 1.37 1.36 -0.52
C LEU A 717 1.78 1.09 -1.97
N GLY A 718 1.07 0.23 -2.68
CA GLY A 718 1.43 -0.16 -4.03
C GLY A 718 2.75 -0.93 -4.07
N ASN A 719 3.61 -0.58 -5.00
CA ASN A 719 4.94 -1.15 -5.13
C ASN A 719 6.04 -0.12 -4.85
N ILE A 720 7.26 -0.59 -4.67
CA ILE A 720 8.40 0.29 -4.50
C ILE A 720 8.69 1.02 -5.82
N GLN A 721 8.63 2.34 -5.77
CA GLN A 721 8.81 3.18 -6.94
C GLN A 721 10.28 3.31 -7.33
N ALA A 722 10.55 3.33 -8.62
CA ALA A 722 11.85 3.62 -9.16
C ALA A 722 12.15 5.14 -9.09
N GLY A 723 12.93 5.58 -8.15
CA GLY A 723 13.28 6.98 -7.92
C GLY A 723 12.78 7.48 -6.57
N ILE A 724 13.42 8.51 -6.08
CA ILE A 724 13.23 8.98 -4.72
C ILE A 724 12.70 10.40 -4.78
N ALA A 725 11.55 10.56 -5.44
CA ALA A 725 10.95 11.86 -5.71
C ALA A 725 10.57 12.63 -4.42
N TRP A 726 10.23 11.89 -3.35
CA TRP A 726 9.69 12.45 -2.11
C TRP A 726 10.75 12.73 -1.03
N ILE A 727 12.02 12.32 -1.23
CA ILE A 727 13.04 12.42 -0.20
C ILE A 727 14.08 13.50 -0.56
N ASP A 728 13.65 14.72 -0.61
CA ASP A 728 14.50 15.88 -0.94
C ASP A 728 15.74 16.02 -0.04
N LEU A 729 15.64 15.61 1.22
CA LEU A 729 16.74 15.63 2.18
C LEU A 729 17.97 14.87 1.68
N TYR A 730 17.75 13.77 0.97
CA TYR A 730 18.81 12.89 0.46
C TYR A 730 19.14 13.15 -1.01
N LYS A 731 18.31 13.90 -1.73
CA LYS A 731 18.45 14.18 -3.17
C LYS A 731 18.68 12.89 -3.97
N LYS A 732 19.74 12.83 -4.76
CA LYS A 732 20.08 11.67 -5.59
C LYS A 732 21.03 10.65 -4.91
N VAL A 733 21.46 10.91 -3.69
CA VAL A 733 22.45 10.06 -3.00
C VAL A 733 22.02 8.59 -2.90
N PRO A 734 20.77 8.25 -2.50
CA PRO A 734 20.32 6.87 -2.47
C PRO A 734 20.39 6.14 -3.82
N GLU A 735 20.05 6.82 -4.93
CA GLU A 735 20.17 6.23 -6.27
C GLU A 735 21.64 5.90 -6.61
N GLN A 736 22.53 6.83 -6.33
CA GLN A 736 23.98 6.68 -6.62
C GLN A 736 24.62 5.59 -5.78
N LEU A 737 24.11 5.36 -4.56
CA LEU A 737 24.60 4.31 -3.68
C LEU A 737 24.11 2.92 -4.05
N SER A 738 23.00 2.78 -4.74
CA SER A 738 22.43 1.50 -5.12
C SER A 738 23.31 0.78 -6.16
N PHE A 739 23.54 -0.52 -5.95
CA PHE A 739 24.33 -1.37 -6.88
C PHE A 739 23.75 -2.78 -6.96
N PRO A 740 23.66 -3.41 -8.14
CA PRO A 740 23.91 -2.83 -9.46
C PRO A 740 23.15 -1.53 -9.68
N THR A 741 23.70 -0.60 -10.45
CA THR A 741 23.14 0.72 -10.64
C THR A 741 21.92 0.73 -11.55
N ASP A 742 21.09 1.72 -11.35
CA ASP A 742 19.96 2.05 -12.16
C ASP A 742 20.28 3.32 -12.95
N GLY A 743 21.21 3.22 -13.86
CA GLY A 743 21.65 4.33 -14.70
C GLY A 743 20.90 4.43 -16.02
N GLU A 744 20.92 5.60 -16.64
CA GLU A 744 20.49 5.79 -18.02
C GLU A 744 21.37 4.95 -18.96
N GLY A 745 20.76 4.15 -19.84
CA GLY A 745 21.46 3.21 -20.70
C GLY A 745 21.96 1.92 -20.04
N GLN A 746 21.73 1.75 -18.74
CA GLN A 746 21.93 0.48 -18.04
C GLN A 746 20.66 -0.36 -18.13
N ALA A 747 20.79 -1.69 -17.92
CA ALA A 747 19.62 -2.52 -17.64
C ALA A 747 18.84 -1.86 -16.50
N PRO A 748 17.57 -1.50 -16.70
CA PRO A 748 16.83 -0.87 -15.62
C PRO A 748 16.75 -1.86 -14.48
N TYR A 749 16.83 -1.32 -13.31
CA TYR A 749 16.49 -2.01 -12.12
C TYR A 749 15.16 -2.70 -12.31
N PRO A 750 15.01 -3.91 -11.85
CA PRO A 750 13.71 -4.43 -11.59
C PRO A 750 13.08 -3.44 -10.59
N PHE A 751 12.09 -2.72 -11.03
CA PHE A 751 11.53 -1.61 -10.26
C PHE A 751 10.93 -2.03 -8.91
N TYR A 752 10.76 -3.32 -8.62
CA TYR A 752 10.34 -3.82 -7.33
C TYR A 752 11.47 -4.07 -6.33
N ASP A 753 12.71 -3.79 -6.68
CA ASP A 753 13.86 -4.09 -5.82
C ASP A 753 14.68 -2.87 -5.42
N ARG A 754 14.25 -1.68 -5.82
CA ARG A 754 15.06 -0.49 -5.62
C ARG A 754 15.40 -0.22 -4.16
N TRP A 755 14.47 -0.59 -3.29
CA TRP A 755 14.54 -0.41 -1.87
C TRP A 755 14.47 -1.72 -1.10
N GLU A 756 14.83 -2.79 -1.67
CA GLU A 756 14.77 -4.17 -1.20
C GLU A 756 14.30 -4.37 0.26
N ASP A 757 15.16 -4.18 1.22
CA ASP A 757 14.85 -4.27 2.65
C ASP A 757 14.49 -2.92 3.28
N ALA A 758 14.32 -1.88 2.46
CA ALA A 758 14.04 -0.56 2.97
C ALA A 758 12.72 -0.50 3.73
N PHE A 759 12.74 0.22 4.81
CA PHE A 759 11.56 0.58 5.59
C PHE A 759 10.90 1.87 5.06
N ASN A 760 11.30 2.33 3.88
CA ASN A 760 10.76 3.49 3.20
C ASN A 760 10.04 3.09 1.92
N LEU A 761 8.95 3.79 1.62
CA LEU A 761 8.31 3.76 0.31
C LEU A 761 8.27 5.15 -0.31
N THR A 762 8.44 5.18 -1.60
CA THR A 762 8.43 6.42 -2.39
C THR A 762 7.12 6.63 -3.14
N GLN A 763 6.14 5.76 -2.93
CA GLN A 763 4.82 5.84 -3.55
C GLN A 763 3.78 6.28 -2.53
N GLU A 764 3.05 7.32 -2.87
CA GLU A 764 1.91 7.83 -2.12
C GLU A 764 0.64 7.10 -2.55
N PHE A 765 -0.28 6.88 -1.64
CA PHE A 765 -1.62 6.37 -1.88
C PHE A 765 -2.62 7.54 -2.06
N VAL A 766 -3.80 7.23 -2.57
CA VAL A 766 -4.97 8.13 -2.54
C VAL A 766 -6.20 7.37 -2.06
N ILE A 767 -7.19 8.09 -1.56
CA ILE A 767 -8.43 7.50 -1.03
C ILE A 767 -9.15 6.60 -2.06
N VAL A 768 -8.95 6.87 -3.35
CA VAL A 768 -9.48 6.04 -4.45
C VAL A 768 -8.88 4.64 -4.44
N ASN A 769 -7.55 4.52 -4.18
CA ASN A 769 -6.90 3.20 -4.08
C ASN A 769 -7.41 2.44 -2.86
N GLN A 770 -7.63 3.13 -1.72
CA GLN A 770 -8.20 2.52 -0.51
C GLN A 770 -9.63 2.01 -0.75
N ALA A 771 -10.46 2.80 -1.42
CA ALA A 771 -11.84 2.41 -1.75
C ALA A 771 -11.88 1.19 -2.68
N ARG A 772 -11.00 1.12 -3.69
CA ARG A 772 -10.87 -0.05 -4.58
C ARG A 772 -10.41 -1.29 -3.82
N ALA A 773 -9.40 -1.14 -2.94
CA ALA A 773 -8.91 -2.22 -2.10
C ALA A 773 -10.03 -2.76 -1.19
N LEU A 774 -10.70 -1.88 -0.45
CA LEU A 774 -11.81 -2.26 0.41
C LEU A 774 -12.94 -2.93 -0.37
N ALA A 775 -13.31 -2.43 -1.54
CA ALA A 775 -14.41 -2.94 -2.35
C ALA A 775 -14.24 -4.43 -2.72
N TYR A 776 -13.09 -4.81 -3.31
CA TYR A 776 -12.89 -6.21 -3.71
C TYR A 776 -12.58 -7.12 -2.51
N GLN A 777 -11.90 -6.64 -1.48
CA GLN A 777 -11.61 -7.43 -0.29
C GLN A 777 -12.87 -7.68 0.54
N ALA A 778 -13.76 -6.69 0.65
CA ALA A 778 -15.09 -6.87 1.24
C ALA A 778 -15.91 -7.92 0.47
N TRP A 779 -15.83 -7.93 -0.87
CA TRP A 779 -16.44 -8.97 -1.67
C TRP A 779 -15.85 -10.36 -1.35
N LEU A 780 -14.53 -10.50 -1.27
CA LEU A 780 -13.91 -11.77 -0.89
C LEU A 780 -14.39 -12.24 0.50
N MET A 781 -14.47 -11.35 1.49
CA MET A 781 -14.98 -11.64 2.83
C MET A 781 -16.46 -12.06 2.78
N ALA A 782 -17.27 -11.39 1.97
CA ALA A 782 -18.69 -11.68 1.81
C ALA A 782 -18.95 -13.06 1.17
N GLN A 783 -17.96 -13.69 0.53
CA GLN A 783 -18.05 -15.06 0.01
C GLN A 783 -17.70 -16.13 1.05
N THR A 784 -17.34 -15.74 2.26
CA THR A 784 -16.97 -16.64 3.37
C THR A 784 -18.05 -16.68 4.46
N SER A 785 -17.88 -17.58 5.44
CA SER A 785 -18.72 -17.64 6.63
C SER A 785 -18.69 -16.37 7.48
N LEU A 786 -17.68 -15.53 7.32
CA LEU A 786 -17.55 -14.26 8.05
C LEU A 786 -18.64 -13.25 7.72
N LYS A 787 -19.29 -13.35 6.55
CA LYS A 787 -20.42 -12.49 6.17
C LYS A 787 -21.49 -12.39 7.25
N THR A 788 -21.77 -13.50 7.90
CA THR A 788 -22.82 -13.59 8.94
C THR A 788 -22.29 -13.48 10.37
N GLN A 789 -20.99 -13.27 10.54
CA GLN A 789 -20.40 -13.10 11.86
C GLN A 789 -20.91 -11.79 12.48
N LYS A 790 -21.54 -11.91 13.65
CA LYS A 790 -21.97 -10.72 14.39
C LYS A 790 -20.78 -9.96 14.92
N TRP A 791 -20.78 -8.64 14.71
CA TRP A 791 -19.76 -7.80 15.29
C TRP A 791 -19.92 -7.71 16.82
N LYS A 792 -18.81 -7.84 17.49
CA LYS A 792 -18.69 -7.61 18.91
C LYS A 792 -17.33 -6.98 19.16
N SER A 793 -17.35 -5.77 19.67
CA SER A 793 -16.14 -5.10 20.12
C SER A 793 -15.46 -5.89 21.24
N MET A 794 -14.15 -5.90 21.23
CA MET A 794 -13.32 -6.59 22.22
C MET A 794 -12.44 -5.54 22.89
N GLU A 795 -12.20 -5.73 24.19
CA GLU A 795 -11.33 -4.86 24.97
C GLU A 795 -10.18 -5.64 25.58
N GLY A 796 -9.01 -5.03 25.64
CA GLY A 796 -7.84 -5.57 26.29
C GLY A 796 -7.22 -4.56 27.27
N GLN A 797 -6.43 -5.08 28.20
CA GLN A 797 -5.72 -4.27 29.20
C GLN A 797 -4.24 -4.59 29.19
N ILE A 798 -3.39 -3.57 29.31
CA ILE A 798 -1.96 -3.73 29.54
C ILE A 798 -1.75 -3.79 31.06
N ARG A 799 -1.19 -4.91 31.54
CA ARG A 799 -0.80 -5.06 32.94
C ARG A 799 0.69 -5.22 33.08
N LEU A 800 1.22 -4.62 34.15
CA LEU A 800 2.60 -4.84 34.57
C LEU A 800 2.77 -6.25 35.12
N LEU A 801 3.78 -6.96 34.65
CA LEU A 801 4.20 -8.25 35.20
C LEU A 801 5.40 -8.01 36.13
N PRO A 802 5.52 -8.73 37.27
CA PRO A 802 6.72 -8.70 38.09
C PRO A 802 7.89 -9.25 37.28
N THR A 803 8.87 -8.43 36.99
CA THR A 803 10.14 -8.86 36.42
C THR A 803 11.14 -9.08 37.53
N LYS A 804 11.94 -10.17 37.48
CA LYS A 804 13.06 -10.32 38.36
C LYS A 804 14.01 -9.18 38.10
N ALA A 805 14.26 -8.35 39.12
CA ALA A 805 15.14 -7.21 39.04
C ALA A 805 16.54 -7.66 38.56
N VAL A 806 16.99 -7.13 37.47
CA VAL A 806 18.38 -7.21 37.05
C VAL A 806 18.94 -5.80 37.01
N ALA A 807 19.80 -5.55 37.99
CA ALA A 807 20.81 -4.47 38.13
C ALA A 807 20.36 -3.01 38.05
N LYS A 808 20.52 -2.39 39.09
CA LYS A 808 20.78 -1.04 39.65
C LYS A 808 20.34 0.26 38.98
N GLU A 809 20.01 0.36 37.66
CA GLU A 809 19.73 1.65 37.04
C GLU A 809 18.59 1.67 36.00
N THR A 810 18.15 0.54 35.51
CA THR A 810 17.03 0.44 34.57
C THR A 810 16.08 -0.68 34.99
N THR A 811 14.89 -0.32 35.41
CA THR A 811 13.83 -1.30 35.72
C THR A 811 13.17 -1.74 34.42
N SER A 812 13.47 -2.94 33.94
CA SER A 812 12.70 -3.56 32.87
C SER A 812 11.35 -4.00 33.42
N VAL A 813 10.28 -3.63 32.76
CA VAL A 813 8.91 -3.96 33.15
C VAL A 813 8.32 -4.91 32.11
N GLY A 814 7.92 -6.08 32.52
CA GLY A 814 7.17 -6.98 31.69
C GLY A 814 5.71 -6.49 31.57
N LEU A 815 5.19 -6.50 30.36
CA LEU A 815 3.82 -6.10 30.06
C LEU A 815 3.09 -7.26 29.39
N LYS A 816 1.79 -7.36 29.71
CA LYS A 816 0.91 -8.38 29.15
C LYS A 816 -0.45 -7.76 28.81
N VAL A 817 -1.01 -8.16 27.67
CA VAL A 817 -2.42 -7.88 27.37
C VAL A 817 -3.27 -8.94 28.05
N GLU A 818 -4.29 -8.53 28.79
CA GLU A 818 -5.23 -9.40 29.51
C GLU A 818 -6.67 -9.17 29.09
N GLY A 819 -7.54 -10.11 29.44
CA GLY A 819 -8.97 -10.07 29.13
C GLY A 819 -9.34 -10.71 27.79
N LEU A 820 -8.35 -11.21 27.02
CA LEU A 820 -8.54 -11.81 25.71
C LEU A 820 -7.89 -13.21 25.64
N ASP A 821 -8.49 -14.12 24.86
CA ASP A 821 -7.81 -15.33 24.42
C ASP A 821 -6.89 -14.98 23.25
N LEU A 822 -5.60 -15.04 23.49
CA LEU A 822 -4.55 -14.67 22.54
C LEU A 822 -3.92 -15.86 21.82
N HIS A 823 -4.47 -17.07 21.95
CA HIS A 823 -3.84 -18.30 21.44
C HIS A 823 -3.52 -18.25 19.94
N SER A 824 -4.40 -17.62 19.14
CA SER A 824 -4.21 -17.45 17.70
C SER A 824 -3.87 -16.01 17.30
N ALA A 825 -3.75 -15.09 18.25
CA ALA A 825 -3.56 -13.69 17.96
C ALA A 825 -2.07 -13.31 17.89
N ARG A 826 -1.74 -12.38 17.01
CA ARG A 826 -0.43 -11.70 17.00
C ARG A 826 -0.53 -10.42 17.79
N VAL A 827 0.40 -10.18 18.70
CA VAL A 827 0.48 -8.92 19.46
C VAL A 827 1.69 -8.13 18.98
N VAL A 828 1.44 -6.91 18.54
CA VAL A 828 2.46 -5.94 18.10
C VAL A 828 2.59 -4.88 19.19
N TRP A 829 3.80 -4.61 19.63
CA TRP A 829 4.11 -3.62 20.66
C TRP A 829 4.91 -2.46 20.08
N GLU A 830 4.58 -1.26 20.52
CA GLU A 830 5.41 -0.08 20.37
C GLU A 830 5.54 0.65 21.72
N ALA A 831 6.72 1.16 21.98
CA ALA A 831 7.04 1.87 23.20
C ALA A 831 8.04 2.98 22.92
N GLN A 832 8.01 4.04 23.71
CA GLN A 832 8.93 5.16 23.58
C GLN A 832 10.38 4.71 23.59
N GLY A 833 11.14 5.16 22.60
CA GLY A 833 12.59 4.90 22.48
C GLY A 833 12.98 3.46 22.18
N GLN A 834 12.03 2.63 21.76
CA GLN A 834 12.28 1.21 21.48
C GLN A 834 11.74 0.80 20.10
N GLU A 835 12.43 -0.16 19.48
CA GLU A 835 11.99 -0.75 18.24
C GLU A 835 10.70 -1.56 18.45
N PRO A 836 9.78 -1.57 17.46
CA PRO A 836 8.57 -2.40 17.49
C PRO A 836 8.88 -3.87 17.70
N ALA A 837 7.99 -4.60 18.36
CA ALA A 837 8.19 -6.01 18.65
C ALA A 837 6.88 -6.82 18.56
N PHE A 838 7.02 -8.09 18.14
CA PHE A 838 5.98 -9.10 18.29
C PHE A 838 6.08 -9.81 19.63
N GLY A 839 4.98 -10.37 20.09
CA GLY A 839 4.94 -11.30 21.22
C GLY A 839 4.11 -10.81 22.40
N ASN A 840 3.97 -11.66 23.39
CA ASN A 840 3.33 -11.38 24.66
C ASN A 840 3.80 -12.43 25.70
N PRO A 841 4.48 -12.02 26.79
CA PRO A 841 4.67 -10.63 27.24
C PRO A 841 5.73 -9.84 26.44
N PHE A 842 5.74 -8.54 26.62
CA PHE A 842 6.73 -7.59 26.11
C PHE A 842 7.49 -6.93 27.25
N SER A 843 8.79 -6.73 27.07
CA SER A 843 9.61 -6.01 28.04
C SER A 843 9.79 -4.55 27.63
N PHE A 844 9.33 -3.65 28.47
CA PHE A 844 9.46 -2.22 28.32
C PHE A 844 10.52 -1.67 29.27
N VAL A 845 11.46 -0.90 28.72
CA VAL A 845 12.50 -0.20 29.49
C VAL A 845 12.18 1.29 29.44
N PRO A 846 11.61 1.88 30.52
CA PRO A 846 11.26 3.29 30.54
C PRO A 846 12.48 4.17 30.36
N GLU A 847 12.38 5.22 29.55
CA GLU A 847 13.38 6.27 29.49
C GLU A 847 13.45 7.08 30.79
N LYS A 848 14.60 7.62 31.10
CA LYS A 848 14.86 8.31 32.35
C LYS A 848 14.10 9.65 32.45
N ASP A 849 13.98 10.34 31.31
CA ASP A 849 13.39 11.68 31.24
C ASP A 849 12.34 11.74 30.12
N GLY A 850 11.16 12.27 30.42
CA GLY A 850 10.09 12.49 29.46
C GLY A 850 8.84 11.57 29.64
N PRO A 851 7.78 11.82 28.90
CA PRO A 851 6.57 11.00 28.94
C PRO A 851 6.88 9.58 28.47
N LYS A 852 6.41 8.62 29.22
CA LYS A 852 6.64 7.20 28.96
C LYS A 852 5.33 6.57 28.52
N TRP A 853 5.36 5.96 27.34
CA TRP A 853 4.17 5.29 26.82
C TRP A 853 4.53 3.92 26.25
N VAL A 854 3.55 3.03 26.27
CA VAL A 854 3.58 1.74 25.58
C VAL A 854 2.20 1.43 25.03
N GLU A 855 2.16 0.88 23.84
CA GLU A 855 0.95 0.49 23.13
C GLU A 855 1.05 -0.93 22.62
N ALA A 856 -0.09 -1.59 22.56
CA ALA A 856 -0.23 -2.91 21.96
C ALA A 856 -1.38 -2.93 20.95
N GLU A 857 -1.16 -3.61 19.84
CA GLU A 857 -2.17 -3.94 18.86
C GLU A 857 -2.27 -5.46 18.78
N VAL A 858 -3.41 -6.00 19.21
CA VAL A 858 -3.75 -7.43 19.14
C VAL A 858 -4.45 -7.67 17.82
N GLN A 859 -3.90 -8.53 16.99
CA GLN A 859 -4.38 -8.86 15.65
C GLN A 859 -4.83 -10.31 15.59
N PHE A 860 -6.12 -10.54 15.39
CA PHE A 860 -6.69 -11.88 15.20
C PHE A 860 -6.63 -12.29 13.73
N PRO A 861 -6.58 -13.60 13.43
CA PRO A 861 -6.51 -14.10 12.05
C PRO A 861 -7.64 -13.63 11.14
N ASP A 862 -8.81 -13.32 11.71
CA ASP A 862 -9.99 -12.80 10.99
C ASP A 862 -10.01 -11.27 10.84
N GLY A 863 -8.92 -10.60 11.19
CA GLY A 863 -8.77 -9.15 11.07
C GLY A 863 -9.39 -8.32 12.18
N ARG A 864 -10.08 -8.93 13.15
CA ARG A 864 -10.50 -8.20 14.35
C ARG A 864 -9.26 -7.73 15.10
N ARG A 865 -9.32 -6.52 15.61
CA ARG A 865 -8.20 -5.89 16.32
C ARG A 865 -8.64 -5.38 17.67
N VAL A 866 -7.69 -5.35 18.60
CA VAL A 866 -7.85 -4.71 19.90
C VAL A 866 -6.62 -3.87 20.17
N PHE A 867 -6.87 -2.66 20.63
CA PHE A 867 -5.83 -1.70 20.92
C PHE A 867 -5.77 -1.45 22.41
N ALA A 868 -4.58 -1.43 22.96
CA ALA A 868 -4.35 -1.13 24.36
C ALA A 868 -3.20 -0.13 24.49
N ALA A 869 -3.37 0.88 25.32
CA ALA A 869 -2.37 1.90 25.59
C ALA A 869 -2.16 2.10 27.09
N LYS A 870 -0.93 2.39 27.48
CA LYS A 870 -0.59 2.77 28.86
C LYS A 870 0.43 3.87 28.87
N ASN A 871 0.12 4.94 29.58
CA ASN A 871 1.08 5.98 29.93
C ASN A 871 1.59 5.73 31.35
N PHE A 872 2.87 5.92 31.55
CA PHE A 872 3.51 5.86 32.87
C PHE A 872 3.74 7.29 33.32
N GLU A 873 3.02 7.70 34.34
CA GLU A 873 3.28 8.97 34.99
C GLU A 873 4.61 8.90 35.74
N ASP A 874 5.42 9.95 35.65
CA ASP A 874 6.57 10.10 36.55
C ASP A 874 5.97 10.24 37.96
N LYS A 875 6.23 9.29 38.85
CA LYS A 875 5.97 9.52 40.25
C LYS A 875 6.87 10.66 40.68
N PRO A 876 6.26 11.68 41.37
CA PRO A 876 7.03 12.78 41.87
C PRO A 876 8.16 12.33 42.82
#